data_61c8ef51cfff797262950e7b1d3021f0
#
_entry.id   61c8ef51cfff797262950e7b1d3021f0
#
_cell.length_a   1.000
_cell.length_b   1.000
_cell.length_c   1.000
_cell.angle_alpha   90.00
_cell.angle_beta   90.00
_cell.angle_gamma   90.00
#
_symmetry.space_group_name_H-M   'P 1'
#
loop_
_entity.id
_entity.type
_entity.pdbx_description
1 polymer ?
#
loop_
_entity_poly.entity_id
_entity_poly.type
_entity_poly.pdbx_seq_one_letter_code
_entity_poly.pdbx_strand_id
1 'polypeptide(L)'
;MLDTKLKKFKDKYIVTIIVFILMLSASLGMISQYSTIQAGAKGGAKNPFEQESFVDSIYKGSYVLYHNMKEEQEGKMIQPSKLFINEETMNYIKNVSKEKDTYDGSETYYTDDSINADFNENFENWEHFIKASGKNLKYYLVDKESNFEFFNDNKELGVLDTTKNDASKENSDENQSKNTEMNDEERQKQITDIKENYRFYVVMNFDKDGKVNIVDSYGVNQKVINQMLLSKAREDLMDTSLGGNSISYKLSPIKNITLVYAVPKAISKGDSVEYGYGNTYFDDGIISYISNVENNSYYKISGMILKIILAIVVIVALAFPYRKSKELLGFDTLSRIPLEILFIALAIIQGLVDLYPTVIISNTLSGNYVEYLINNDISAKMASILVSLMNLTYWFVIFSIIFVFIILLKHILNVGIREYFTKHTVTGMFFVWLKKAGKTVINQIRTINLKEKPNKTIVTILGINLLIIVIMCSMWFFGIILALIYSVVLFKILSDYSKKTIYEYNQLLDVTKKISDGNLDVNMEKDLGFFNPIKDELGNIQTGFKKAVDEEVKSQKMKTELISNVSHDLKTPLTSIITYIDLLKDESITDENRKLYIDTLDRKSQRLQHLIEDLFEVSKANSGDVYLNIVNVDIVSLMKQTLLELDDKLADSSLIVKNNFSNEKIILPLDSQRTFRVFENLIINISKYAMPN
;
A
#
# COMPACT_ATOMS: atom_id res chain seq x y z
N MET A 1 42.76 -24.83 -0.08
CA MET A 1 41.76 -23.81 -0.46
C MET A 1 41.23 -23.97 -1.88
N LEU A 2 42.04 -24.33 -2.89
CA LEU A 2 41.59 -24.60 -4.27
C LEU A 2 40.74 -25.88 -4.32
N ASP A 3 41.13 -26.95 -3.66
CA ASP A 3 40.43 -28.24 -3.61
C ASP A 3 39.04 -28.15 -2.98
N THR A 4 38.83 -27.34 -1.96
CA THR A 4 37.55 -27.11 -1.33
C THR A 4 36.62 -26.27 -2.21
N LYS A 5 37.16 -25.34 -2.99
CA LYS A 5 36.40 -24.57 -3.98
C LYS A 5 35.97 -25.45 -5.17
N LEU A 6 36.86 -26.29 -5.68
CA LEU A 6 36.58 -27.25 -6.76
C LEU A 6 35.55 -28.29 -6.35
N LYS A 7 35.63 -28.86 -5.13
CA LYS A 7 34.64 -29.78 -4.58
C LYS A 7 33.27 -29.14 -4.44
N LYS A 8 33.23 -27.91 -3.91
CA LYS A 8 31.98 -27.14 -3.77
C LYS A 8 31.37 -26.75 -5.13
N PHE A 9 32.18 -26.53 -6.14
CA PHE A 9 31.75 -26.28 -7.50
C PHE A 9 31.15 -27.54 -8.13
N LYS A 10 31.79 -28.72 -7.98
CA LYS A 10 31.32 -30.01 -8.44
C LYS A 10 29.98 -30.39 -7.78
N ASP A 11 29.81 -30.13 -6.49
CA ASP A 11 28.56 -30.45 -5.77
C ASP A 11 27.39 -29.61 -6.29
N LYS A 12 27.60 -28.32 -6.65
CA LYS A 12 26.56 -27.46 -7.25
C LYS A 12 26.01 -28.01 -8.56
N TYR A 13 26.86 -28.48 -9.45
CA TYR A 13 26.44 -29.09 -10.72
C TYR A 13 25.68 -30.38 -10.51
N ILE A 14 26.15 -31.27 -9.61
CA ILE A 14 25.48 -32.53 -9.33
C ILE A 14 24.07 -32.31 -8.82
N VAL A 15 23.88 -31.39 -7.86
CA VAL A 15 22.55 -31.08 -7.32
C VAL A 15 21.63 -30.49 -8.38
N THR A 16 22.15 -29.59 -9.21
CA THR A 16 21.36 -28.99 -10.30
C THR A 16 20.96 -30.05 -11.36
N ILE A 17 21.85 -30.95 -11.70
CA ILE A 17 21.55 -32.06 -12.63
C ILE A 17 20.48 -33.00 -12.05
N ILE A 18 20.54 -33.29 -10.75
CA ILE A 18 19.50 -34.13 -10.10
C ILE A 18 18.14 -33.43 -10.21
N VAL A 19 18.05 -32.16 -9.89
CA VAL A 19 16.78 -31.41 -10.01
C VAL A 19 16.31 -31.31 -11.45
N PHE A 20 17.23 -31.12 -12.40
CA PHE A 20 16.92 -31.12 -13.83
C PHE A 20 16.30 -32.47 -14.27
N ILE A 21 16.90 -33.59 -13.88
CA ILE A 21 16.39 -34.92 -14.19
C ILE A 21 15.01 -35.14 -13.54
N LEU A 22 14.81 -34.70 -12.29
CA LEU A 22 13.51 -34.81 -11.63
C LEU A 22 12.42 -34.02 -12.36
N MET A 23 12.70 -32.80 -12.79
CA MET A 23 11.72 -31.97 -13.52
C MET A 23 11.48 -32.53 -14.94
N LEU A 24 12.52 -33.05 -15.59
CA LEU A 24 12.40 -33.71 -16.88
C LEU A 24 11.52 -34.97 -16.78
N SER A 25 11.71 -35.77 -15.73
CA SER A 25 10.88 -36.98 -15.51
C SER A 25 9.42 -36.63 -15.22
N ALA A 26 9.15 -35.58 -14.46
CA ALA A 26 7.78 -35.09 -14.25
C ALA A 26 7.13 -34.66 -15.57
N SER A 27 7.90 -33.95 -16.43
CA SER A 27 7.42 -33.50 -17.74
C SER A 27 7.09 -34.64 -18.68
N LEU A 28 7.97 -35.62 -18.74
CA LEU A 28 7.72 -36.89 -19.51
C LEU A 28 6.52 -37.65 -18.92
N GLY A 29 6.39 -37.65 -17.57
CA GLY A 29 5.22 -38.21 -16.90
C GLY A 29 3.92 -37.55 -17.34
N MET A 30 3.88 -36.23 -17.45
CA MET A 30 2.70 -35.52 -17.96
C MET A 30 2.39 -35.82 -19.41
N ILE A 31 3.40 -35.86 -20.28
CA ILE A 31 3.21 -36.19 -21.69
C ILE A 31 2.72 -37.64 -21.86
N SER A 32 3.21 -38.58 -21.05
CA SER A 32 2.76 -39.96 -21.08
C SER A 32 1.27 -40.13 -20.76
N GLN A 33 0.66 -39.16 -20.05
CA GLN A 33 -0.77 -39.21 -19.74
C GLN A 33 -1.66 -38.64 -20.86
N TYR A 34 -1.11 -38.13 -21.96
CA TYR A 34 -1.91 -37.53 -23.04
C TYR A 34 -2.92 -38.54 -23.65
N SER A 35 -2.51 -39.78 -23.83
CA SER A 35 -3.43 -40.86 -24.30
C SER A 35 -4.56 -41.13 -23.29
N THR A 36 -4.24 -41.11 -22.00
CA THR A 36 -5.23 -41.28 -20.92
C THR A 36 -6.21 -40.10 -20.89
N ILE A 37 -5.71 -38.87 -21.06
CA ILE A 37 -6.52 -37.65 -21.15
C ILE A 37 -7.46 -37.75 -22.37
N GLN A 38 -6.95 -38.16 -23.52
CA GLN A 38 -7.76 -38.31 -24.74
C GLN A 38 -8.85 -39.37 -24.58
N ALA A 39 -8.52 -40.55 -24.05
CA ALA A 39 -9.47 -41.59 -23.80
C ALA A 39 -10.57 -41.14 -22.80
N GLY A 40 -10.16 -40.50 -21.72
CA GLY A 40 -11.06 -39.96 -20.71
C GLY A 40 -11.96 -38.84 -21.26
N ALA A 41 -11.40 -37.93 -22.07
CA ALA A 41 -12.17 -36.84 -22.69
C ALA A 41 -13.24 -37.35 -23.64
N LYS A 42 -12.89 -38.35 -24.45
CA LYS A 42 -13.84 -39.01 -25.37
C LYS A 42 -14.90 -39.85 -24.63
N GLY A 43 -14.52 -40.55 -23.56
CA GLY A 43 -15.43 -41.39 -22.78
C GLY A 43 -16.29 -40.64 -21.76
N GLY A 44 -15.84 -39.50 -21.30
CA GLY A 44 -16.53 -38.67 -20.29
C GLY A 44 -17.26 -37.45 -20.86
N ALA A 45 -17.18 -37.23 -22.18
CA ALA A 45 -17.90 -36.13 -22.83
C ALA A 45 -19.40 -36.33 -22.71
N LYS A 46 -20.10 -35.44 -22.07
CA LYS A 46 -21.55 -35.41 -22.13
C LYS A 46 -21.98 -35.22 -23.59
N ASN A 47 -23.13 -35.78 -23.95
CA ASN A 47 -23.68 -35.59 -25.29
C ASN A 47 -23.87 -34.06 -25.55
N PRO A 48 -23.24 -33.48 -26.59
CA PRO A 48 -23.34 -32.04 -26.88
C PRO A 48 -24.80 -31.60 -27.07
N PHE A 49 -25.68 -32.46 -27.56
CA PHE A 49 -27.10 -32.21 -27.80
C PHE A 49 -27.95 -32.36 -26.54
N GLU A 50 -27.42 -32.83 -25.43
CA GLU A 50 -28.07 -32.87 -24.11
C GLU A 50 -27.58 -31.76 -23.19
N GLN A 51 -26.90 -30.70 -23.70
CA GLN A 51 -26.51 -29.55 -22.93
C GLN A 51 -27.72 -28.56 -22.84
N GLU A 52 -27.90 -27.98 -21.68
CA GLU A 52 -28.96 -27.01 -21.42
C GLU A 52 -28.89 -25.82 -22.41
N SER A 53 -27.70 -25.33 -22.71
CA SER A 53 -27.47 -24.25 -23.68
C SER A 53 -27.86 -24.64 -25.10
N PHE A 54 -27.62 -25.87 -25.52
CA PHE A 54 -28.08 -26.35 -26.84
C PHE A 54 -29.61 -26.46 -26.90
N VAL A 55 -30.20 -27.06 -25.86
CA VAL A 55 -31.68 -27.19 -25.76
C VAL A 55 -32.37 -25.81 -25.74
N ASP A 56 -31.80 -24.84 -25.03
CA ASP A 56 -32.25 -23.47 -25.02
C ASP A 56 -32.15 -22.82 -26.42
N SER A 57 -31.03 -23.05 -27.13
CA SER A 57 -30.81 -22.51 -28.46
C SER A 57 -31.80 -23.09 -29.50
N ILE A 58 -32.11 -24.41 -29.50
CA ILE A 58 -33.11 -25.00 -30.39
C ILE A 58 -34.53 -24.59 -30.01
N TYR A 59 -34.83 -24.38 -28.73
CA TYR A 59 -36.11 -23.87 -28.27
C TYR A 59 -36.35 -22.42 -28.76
N LYS A 60 -35.38 -21.52 -28.53
CA LYS A 60 -35.42 -20.15 -29.06
C LYS A 60 -35.42 -20.13 -30.59
N GLY A 61 -34.64 -21.01 -31.23
CA GLY A 61 -34.63 -21.21 -32.66
C GLY A 61 -36.00 -21.62 -33.23
N SER A 62 -36.84 -22.31 -32.44
CA SER A 62 -38.20 -22.65 -32.86
C SER A 62 -39.05 -21.41 -33.06
N TYR A 63 -38.89 -20.38 -32.27
CA TYR A 63 -39.57 -19.08 -32.46
C TYR A 63 -39.09 -18.37 -33.73
N VAL A 64 -37.79 -18.45 -34.02
CA VAL A 64 -37.23 -17.88 -35.26
C VAL A 64 -37.78 -18.60 -36.48
N LEU A 65 -37.76 -19.94 -36.48
CA LEU A 65 -38.26 -20.73 -37.61
C LEU A 65 -39.76 -20.55 -37.82
N TYR A 66 -40.56 -20.44 -36.74
CA TYR A 66 -41.97 -20.12 -36.81
C TYR A 66 -42.21 -18.73 -37.41
N HIS A 67 -41.43 -17.73 -37.00
CA HIS A 67 -41.51 -16.38 -37.57
C HIS A 67 -41.20 -16.39 -39.06
N ASN A 68 -40.08 -17.03 -39.48
CA ASN A 68 -39.69 -17.10 -40.88
C ASN A 68 -40.75 -17.85 -41.75
N MET A 69 -41.30 -18.96 -41.20
CA MET A 69 -42.42 -19.66 -41.85
C MET A 69 -43.63 -18.78 -42.04
N LYS A 70 -44.00 -17.97 -41.05
CA LYS A 70 -45.16 -17.04 -41.16
C LYS A 70 -44.91 -15.91 -42.18
N GLU A 71 -43.67 -15.38 -42.22
CA GLU A 71 -43.30 -14.40 -43.26
C GLU A 71 -43.40 -15.00 -44.67
N GLU A 72 -42.94 -16.21 -44.88
CA GLU A 72 -43.04 -16.89 -46.18
C GLU A 72 -44.51 -17.23 -46.53
N GLN A 73 -45.28 -17.69 -45.54
CA GLN A 73 -46.72 -18.00 -45.72
C GLN A 73 -47.55 -16.76 -46.06
N GLU A 74 -47.28 -15.60 -45.44
CA GLU A 74 -48.00 -14.36 -45.63
C GLU A 74 -47.42 -13.50 -46.76
N GLY A 75 -46.23 -13.81 -47.24
CA GLY A 75 -45.52 -13.06 -48.29
C GLY A 75 -45.15 -11.63 -47.91
N LYS A 76 -45.02 -11.33 -46.61
CA LYS A 76 -44.66 -10.00 -46.09
C LYS A 76 -43.74 -10.09 -44.88
N MET A 77 -42.95 -9.07 -44.67
CA MET A 77 -42.10 -8.95 -43.45
C MET A 77 -42.99 -8.71 -42.22
N ILE A 78 -42.75 -9.44 -41.17
CA ILE A 78 -43.47 -9.38 -39.90
C ILE A 78 -42.44 -9.04 -38.81
N GLN A 79 -42.71 -7.97 -38.04
CA GLN A 79 -41.86 -7.70 -36.88
C GLN A 79 -42.03 -8.79 -35.84
N PRO A 80 -40.96 -9.41 -35.32
CA PRO A 80 -41.05 -10.50 -34.34
C PRO A 80 -41.86 -10.12 -33.09
N SER A 81 -41.74 -8.89 -32.60
CA SER A 81 -42.49 -8.39 -31.44
C SER A 81 -44.01 -8.46 -31.65
N LYS A 82 -44.51 -8.29 -32.89
CA LYS A 82 -45.96 -8.38 -33.20
C LYS A 82 -46.50 -9.80 -33.11
N LEU A 83 -45.66 -10.83 -33.27
CA LEU A 83 -46.07 -12.22 -33.15
C LEU A 83 -46.00 -12.71 -31.69
N PHE A 84 -45.01 -12.25 -30.96
CA PHE A 84 -44.68 -12.89 -29.69
C PHE A 84 -44.94 -12.02 -28.45
N ILE A 85 -45.20 -10.71 -28.60
CA ILE A 85 -45.60 -9.83 -27.50
C ILE A 85 -47.08 -9.43 -27.68
N ASN A 86 -47.94 -9.93 -26.79
CA ASN A 86 -49.34 -9.54 -26.76
C ASN A 86 -49.56 -8.29 -25.88
N GLU A 87 -50.77 -7.71 -25.91
CA GLU A 87 -51.13 -6.52 -25.12
C GLU A 87 -50.94 -6.75 -23.60
N GLU A 88 -51.25 -7.94 -23.10
CA GLU A 88 -51.11 -8.28 -21.69
C GLU A 88 -49.63 -8.26 -21.26
N THR A 89 -48.79 -8.88 -22.07
CA THR A 89 -47.31 -8.84 -21.86
C THR A 89 -46.77 -7.43 -21.93
N MET A 90 -47.20 -6.63 -22.91
CA MET A 90 -46.80 -5.23 -23.07
C MET A 90 -47.17 -4.40 -21.83
N ASN A 91 -48.40 -4.55 -21.35
CA ASN A 91 -48.86 -3.85 -20.14
C ASN A 91 -48.10 -4.34 -18.87
N TYR A 92 -47.80 -5.63 -18.78
CA TYR A 92 -47.01 -6.18 -17.69
C TYR A 92 -45.60 -5.54 -17.66
N ILE A 93 -44.89 -5.52 -18.79
CA ILE A 93 -43.52 -4.92 -18.86
C ILE A 93 -43.55 -3.45 -18.41
N LYS A 94 -44.53 -2.66 -18.91
CA LYS A 94 -44.71 -1.26 -18.53
C LYS A 94 -44.96 -1.05 -17.04
N ASN A 95 -45.75 -1.93 -16.41
CA ASN A 95 -46.06 -1.82 -14.99
C ASN A 95 -44.87 -2.19 -14.11
N VAL A 96 -44.17 -3.29 -14.44
CA VAL A 96 -42.99 -3.73 -13.69
C VAL A 96 -41.81 -2.72 -13.82
N SER A 97 -41.68 -2.10 -15.01
CA SER A 97 -40.65 -1.07 -15.19
C SER A 97 -40.93 0.16 -14.33
N LYS A 98 -42.19 0.62 -14.22
CA LYS A 98 -42.58 1.76 -13.37
C LYS A 98 -42.31 1.51 -11.88
N GLU A 99 -42.52 0.29 -11.36
CA GLU A 99 -42.27 -0.05 -9.96
C GLU A 99 -40.76 -0.05 -9.62
N LYS A 100 -39.90 -0.40 -10.58
CA LYS A 100 -38.45 -0.44 -10.37
C LYS A 100 -37.77 0.94 -10.46
N ASP A 101 -38.29 1.84 -11.30
CA ASP A 101 -37.75 3.19 -11.48
C ASP A 101 -38.04 4.15 -10.32
N THR A 102 -39.06 3.84 -9.48
CA THR A 102 -39.31 4.61 -8.24
C THR A 102 -38.19 4.51 -7.19
N TYR A 103 -37.22 3.63 -7.37
CA TYR A 103 -36.10 3.45 -6.43
C TYR A 103 -34.94 4.41 -6.66
N ASP A 104 -34.79 4.99 -7.88
CA ASP A 104 -33.66 5.87 -8.26
C ASP A 104 -34.08 7.32 -8.60
N GLY A 105 -35.36 7.63 -8.52
CA GLY A 105 -35.89 8.99 -8.72
C GLY A 105 -35.82 9.49 -10.16
N SER A 106 -35.49 8.64 -11.15
CA SER A 106 -35.55 8.93 -12.58
C SER A 106 -36.76 8.23 -13.20
N GLU A 107 -37.78 9.00 -13.66
CA GLU A 107 -38.92 8.45 -14.39
C GLU A 107 -38.47 8.11 -15.82
N THR A 108 -37.99 6.88 -16.04
CA THR A 108 -37.76 6.39 -17.41
C THR A 108 -39.02 5.71 -17.91
N TYR A 109 -39.76 6.37 -18.80
CA TYR A 109 -40.97 5.82 -19.42
C TYR A 109 -40.58 4.89 -20.58
N TYR A 110 -40.82 3.59 -20.44
CA TYR A 110 -40.71 2.65 -21.55
C TYR A 110 -41.95 2.77 -22.46
N THR A 111 -41.68 3.13 -23.70
CA THR A 111 -42.70 3.19 -24.74
C THR A 111 -42.85 1.83 -25.41
N ASP A 112 -43.99 1.60 -26.08
CA ASP A 112 -44.18 0.39 -26.88
C ASP A 112 -43.08 0.20 -27.92
N ASP A 113 -42.62 1.29 -28.51
CA ASP A 113 -41.55 1.28 -29.50
C ASP A 113 -40.21 0.85 -28.88
N SER A 114 -39.86 1.28 -27.64
CA SER A 114 -38.62 0.89 -26.97
C SER A 114 -38.65 -0.60 -26.59
N ILE A 115 -39.77 -1.11 -26.11
CA ILE A 115 -39.93 -2.53 -25.76
C ILE A 115 -39.85 -3.41 -27.00
N ASN A 116 -40.54 -2.99 -28.09
CA ASN A 116 -40.51 -3.70 -29.38
C ASN A 116 -39.09 -3.69 -29.99
N ALA A 117 -38.36 -2.58 -29.90
CA ALA A 117 -37.00 -2.49 -30.41
C ALA A 117 -36.06 -3.42 -29.64
N ASP A 118 -36.09 -3.42 -28.31
CA ASP A 118 -35.29 -4.31 -27.46
C ASP A 118 -35.59 -5.79 -27.73
N PHE A 119 -36.87 -6.16 -27.86
CA PHE A 119 -37.25 -7.51 -28.22
C PHE A 119 -36.72 -7.93 -29.60
N ASN A 120 -36.87 -7.07 -30.60
CA ASN A 120 -36.39 -7.39 -31.95
C ASN A 120 -34.87 -7.52 -32.00
N GLU A 121 -34.10 -6.71 -31.26
CA GLU A 121 -32.65 -6.85 -31.14
C GLU A 121 -32.25 -8.20 -30.49
N ASN A 122 -32.93 -8.57 -29.41
CA ASN A 122 -32.71 -9.88 -28.78
C ASN A 122 -33.09 -11.06 -29.69
N PHE A 123 -34.14 -10.90 -30.48
CA PHE A 123 -34.59 -11.90 -31.46
C PHE A 123 -33.59 -12.07 -32.60
N GLU A 124 -32.92 -11.02 -33.04
CA GLU A 124 -31.77 -11.10 -33.98
C GLU A 124 -30.67 -11.99 -33.47
N ASN A 125 -30.35 -11.98 -32.16
CA ASN A 125 -29.37 -12.89 -31.56
C ASN A 125 -29.81 -14.36 -31.66
N TRP A 126 -31.10 -14.67 -31.57
CA TRP A 126 -31.61 -16.02 -31.77
C TRP A 126 -31.54 -16.42 -33.23
N GLU A 127 -31.87 -15.50 -34.14
CA GLU A 127 -31.78 -15.69 -35.58
C GLU A 127 -30.32 -15.98 -36.00
N HIS A 128 -29.36 -15.29 -35.35
CA HIS A 128 -27.96 -15.53 -35.63
C HIS A 128 -27.55 -16.99 -35.37
N PHE A 129 -28.06 -17.65 -34.32
CA PHE A 129 -27.80 -19.09 -34.07
C PHE A 129 -28.31 -19.96 -35.24
N ILE A 130 -29.53 -19.74 -35.74
CA ILE A 130 -30.11 -20.51 -36.87
C ILE A 130 -29.31 -20.27 -38.14
N LYS A 131 -28.97 -19.02 -38.45
CA LYS A 131 -28.16 -18.64 -39.62
C LYS A 131 -26.75 -19.23 -39.55
N ALA A 132 -26.08 -19.08 -38.42
CA ALA A 132 -24.73 -19.60 -38.20
C ALA A 132 -24.66 -21.14 -38.20
N SER A 133 -25.76 -21.82 -37.78
CA SER A 133 -25.82 -23.29 -37.76
C SER A 133 -26.34 -23.90 -39.05
N GLY A 134 -26.75 -23.10 -40.04
CA GLY A 134 -27.51 -23.54 -41.21
C GLY A 134 -26.82 -24.58 -42.10
N LYS A 135 -25.49 -24.68 -42.07
CA LYS A 135 -24.74 -25.72 -42.80
C LYS A 135 -24.94 -27.11 -42.17
N ASN A 136 -24.94 -27.21 -40.85
CA ASN A 136 -24.96 -28.48 -40.10
C ASN A 136 -26.25 -28.70 -39.29
N LEU A 137 -27.13 -27.69 -39.13
CA LEU A 137 -28.43 -27.83 -38.54
C LEU A 137 -29.50 -27.90 -39.67
N LYS A 138 -30.11 -29.07 -39.82
CA LYS A 138 -31.24 -29.27 -40.75
C LYS A 138 -32.53 -29.18 -39.98
N TYR A 139 -33.54 -28.53 -40.58
CA TYR A 139 -34.86 -28.39 -39.97
C TYR A 139 -35.98 -28.58 -40.97
N TYR A 140 -37.12 -29.04 -40.45
CA TYR A 140 -38.38 -29.18 -41.16
C TYR A 140 -39.51 -28.77 -40.23
N LEU A 141 -40.36 -27.85 -40.67
CA LEU A 141 -41.48 -27.32 -39.94
C LEU A 141 -42.76 -27.59 -40.74
N VAL A 142 -43.83 -27.93 -40.06
CA VAL A 142 -45.17 -28.00 -40.67
C VAL A 142 -46.21 -27.34 -39.77
N ASP A 143 -46.99 -26.45 -40.34
CA ASP A 143 -48.18 -25.86 -39.73
C ASP A 143 -49.35 -26.83 -39.93
N LYS A 144 -49.90 -27.36 -38.84
CA LYS A 144 -51.00 -28.36 -38.90
C LYS A 144 -52.33 -27.81 -39.33
N GLU A 145 -52.55 -26.50 -39.26
CA GLU A 145 -53.78 -25.86 -39.68
C GLU A 145 -53.76 -25.63 -41.17
N SER A 146 -52.70 -25.11 -41.73
CA SER A 146 -52.58 -24.77 -43.14
C SER A 146 -51.93 -25.87 -44.01
N ASN A 147 -51.25 -26.87 -43.34
CA ASN A 147 -50.36 -27.85 -43.98
C ASN A 147 -49.18 -27.21 -44.73
N PHE A 148 -48.81 -25.99 -44.37
CA PHE A 148 -47.67 -25.31 -44.96
C PHE A 148 -46.36 -25.90 -44.42
N GLU A 149 -45.46 -26.27 -45.33
CA GLU A 149 -44.17 -26.85 -45.01
C GLU A 149 -43.04 -25.83 -45.19
N PHE A 150 -42.18 -25.71 -44.19
CA PHE A 150 -41.02 -24.82 -44.22
C PHE A 150 -39.77 -25.62 -43.83
N PHE A 151 -38.73 -25.63 -44.65
CA PHE A 151 -37.53 -26.42 -44.43
C PHE A 151 -36.31 -25.76 -45.10
N ASN A 152 -35.06 -26.10 -44.65
CA ASN A 152 -33.86 -25.70 -45.38
C ASN A 152 -33.58 -26.70 -46.54
N ASP A 153 -32.65 -27.64 -46.39
CA ASP A 153 -32.17 -28.44 -47.53
C ASP A 153 -32.87 -29.83 -47.67
N ASN A 154 -33.62 -30.30 -46.66
CA ASN A 154 -34.03 -31.70 -46.59
C ASN A 154 -35.52 -31.88 -46.24
N LYS A 155 -36.35 -31.95 -47.29
CA LYS A 155 -37.78 -32.31 -47.16
C LYS A 155 -38.00 -33.71 -46.58
N GLU A 156 -37.04 -34.61 -46.74
CA GLU A 156 -37.09 -36.02 -46.25
C GLU A 156 -37.30 -36.12 -44.74
N LEU A 157 -36.91 -35.11 -43.97
CA LEU A 157 -37.12 -35.04 -42.51
C LEU A 157 -38.62 -35.03 -42.14
N GLY A 158 -39.49 -34.67 -43.05
CA GLY A 158 -40.95 -34.71 -42.86
C GLY A 158 -41.49 -36.09 -42.60
N VAL A 159 -40.77 -37.17 -42.97
CA VAL A 159 -41.13 -38.56 -42.68
C VAL A 159 -41.13 -38.84 -41.17
N LEU A 160 -40.34 -38.10 -40.40
CA LEU A 160 -40.30 -38.23 -38.96
C LEU A 160 -41.52 -37.65 -38.24
N ASP A 161 -42.37 -36.87 -38.93
CA ASP A 161 -43.64 -36.40 -38.37
C ASP A 161 -44.66 -37.50 -38.29
N THR A 162 -44.84 -38.12 -37.14
CA THR A 162 -45.78 -39.19 -36.86
C THR A 162 -47.23 -38.69 -36.68
N THR A 163 -47.39 -37.37 -36.50
CA THR A 163 -48.72 -36.82 -36.21
C THR A 163 -49.67 -36.75 -37.44
N LYS A 164 -49.13 -36.88 -38.65
CA LYS A 164 -49.92 -36.96 -39.89
C LYS A 164 -50.79 -38.21 -39.97
N ASN A 165 -50.39 -39.31 -39.32
CA ASN A 165 -51.11 -40.59 -39.36
C ASN A 165 -52.26 -40.69 -38.36
N ASP A 166 -52.24 -39.90 -37.28
CA ASP A 166 -53.33 -39.93 -36.30
C ASP A 166 -54.56 -39.10 -36.78
N ALA A 167 -54.32 -38.01 -37.53
CA ALA A 167 -55.36 -37.22 -38.09
C ALA A 167 -56.13 -37.91 -39.26
N SER A 168 -55.48 -38.79 -39.99
CA SER A 168 -56.08 -39.59 -41.06
C SER A 168 -56.92 -40.75 -40.54
N LYS A 169 -56.71 -41.21 -39.32
CA LYS A 169 -57.52 -42.29 -38.70
C LYS A 169 -58.79 -41.84 -38.05
N GLU A 170 -58.97 -40.57 -37.72
CA GLU A 170 -60.19 -40.00 -37.12
C GLU A 170 -61.22 -39.59 -38.19
N ASN A 171 -60.88 -39.41 -39.49
CA ASN A 171 -61.77 -38.93 -40.56
C ASN A 171 -61.86 -39.83 -41.76
N SER A 172 -61.72 -41.14 -41.66
CA SER A 172 -61.86 -42.07 -42.78
C SER A 172 -63.34 -42.50 -42.99
N ASP A 173 -64.08 -41.71 -43.82
CA ASP A 173 -65.13 -42.28 -44.63
C ASP A 173 -64.54 -43.17 -45.74
N GLU A 174 -65.00 -44.37 -45.85
CA GLU A 174 -64.45 -45.53 -46.55
C GLU A 174 -64.33 -45.47 -48.09
N ASN A 175 -64.33 -44.35 -48.79
CA ASN A 175 -64.42 -44.35 -50.24
C ASN A 175 -63.62 -43.35 -51.09
N GLN A 176 -62.58 -42.73 -50.61
CA GLN A 176 -61.67 -41.97 -51.51
C GLN A 176 -60.27 -41.77 -50.93
N SER A 177 -59.37 -42.76 -50.98
CA SER A 177 -57.94 -42.48 -51.06
C SER A 177 -57.14 -43.73 -51.44
N LYS A 178 -57.12 -44.01 -52.72
CA LYS A 178 -56.11 -44.89 -53.33
C LYS A 178 -55.07 -44.07 -54.08
N ASN A 179 -54.40 -43.14 -53.47
CA ASN A 179 -53.15 -42.53 -53.98
C ASN A 179 -52.54 -41.65 -52.90
N THR A 180 -51.54 -42.14 -52.27
CA THR A 180 -50.47 -41.45 -51.49
C THR A 180 -50.35 -41.84 -50.00
N GLU A 181 -50.67 -43.03 -49.59
CA GLU A 181 -50.19 -43.56 -48.33
C GLU A 181 -48.89 -44.31 -48.58
N MET A 182 -47.83 -43.75 -48.13
CA MET A 182 -46.51 -44.43 -48.06
C MET A 182 -46.64 -45.66 -47.18
N ASN A 183 -46.30 -46.86 -47.72
CA ASN A 183 -46.41 -48.16 -47.01
C ASN A 183 -45.61 -48.09 -45.73
N ASP A 184 -46.12 -48.54 -44.58
CA ASP A 184 -45.44 -48.52 -43.26
C ASP A 184 -44.06 -49.13 -43.36
N GLU A 185 -43.81 -50.10 -44.19
CA GLU A 185 -42.47 -50.69 -44.44
C GLU A 185 -41.52 -49.68 -45.11
N GLU A 186 -42.02 -48.91 -46.08
CA GLU A 186 -41.23 -47.90 -46.79
C GLU A 186 -40.88 -46.72 -45.89
N ARG A 187 -41.81 -46.31 -45.03
CA ARG A 187 -41.59 -45.32 -43.99
C ARG A 187 -40.54 -45.76 -42.97
N GLN A 188 -40.63 -47.01 -42.46
CA GLN A 188 -39.67 -47.56 -41.53
C GLN A 188 -38.25 -47.63 -42.13
N LYS A 189 -38.18 -47.93 -43.43
CA LYS A 189 -36.91 -47.93 -44.15
C LYS A 189 -36.34 -46.52 -44.22
N GLN A 190 -37.14 -45.52 -44.56
CA GLN A 190 -36.66 -44.12 -44.62
C GLN A 190 -36.25 -43.60 -43.23
N ILE A 191 -36.96 -43.93 -42.15
CA ILE A 191 -36.57 -43.63 -40.79
C ILE A 191 -35.19 -44.26 -40.42
N THR A 192 -35.00 -45.50 -40.90
CA THR A 192 -33.74 -46.21 -40.70
C THR A 192 -32.59 -45.52 -41.45
N ASP A 193 -32.83 -45.15 -42.70
CA ASP A 193 -31.86 -44.40 -43.51
C ASP A 193 -31.53 -43.04 -42.89
N ILE A 194 -32.52 -42.35 -42.31
CA ILE A 194 -32.28 -41.10 -41.54
C ILE A 194 -31.41 -41.36 -40.31
N LYS A 195 -31.66 -42.43 -39.53
CA LYS A 195 -30.83 -42.80 -38.37
C LYS A 195 -29.40 -43.17 -38.77
N GLU A 196 -29.23 -43.73 -39.99
CA GLU A 196 -27.87 -43.98 -40.50
C GLU A 196 -27.12 -42.74 -40.94
N ASN A 197 -27.79 -41.73 -41.45
CA ASN A 197 -27.20 -40.48 -41.99
C ASN A 197 -27.07 -39.35 -40.97
N TYR A 198 -27.88 -39.33 -39.91
CA TYR A 198 -27.89 -38.30 -38.89
C TYR A 198 -27.35 -38.82 -37.56
N ARG A 199 -26.64 -37.95 -36.85
CA ARG A 199 -26.13 -38.24 -35.49
C ARG A 199 -27.08 -37.84 -34.38
N PHE A 200 -27.99 -36.91 -34.73
CA PHE A 200 -29.00 -36.37 -33.84
C PHE A 200 -30.22 -35.98 -34.65
N TYR A 201 -31.41 -36.27 -34.13
CA TYR A 201 -32.61 -35.56 -34.46
C TYR A 201 -33.55 -35.48 -33.25
N VAL A 202 -34.45 -34.49 -33.26
CA VAL A 202 -35.52 -34.32 -32.31
C VAL A 202 -36.79 -33.83 -33.04
N VAL A 203 -37.92 -34.47 -32.75
CA VAL A 203 -39.25 -34.06 -33.25
C VAL A 203 -40.03 -33.42 -32.12
N MET A 204 -40.27 -32.12 -32.24
CA MET A 204 -40.99 -31.30 -31.27
C MET A 204 -42.38 -31.00 -31.80
N ASN A 205 -43.38 -31.24 -30.98
CA ASN A 205 -44.77 -30.93 -31.28
C ASN A 205 -45.28 -29.84 -30.35
N PHE A 206 -45.72 -28.73 -30.91
CA PHE A 206 -46.45 -27.65 -30.24
C PHE A 206 -47.92 -27.84 -30.45
N ASP A 207 -48.70 -28.08 -29.40
CA ASP A 207 -50.14 -28.30 -29.49
C ASP A 207 -50.94 -26.99 -29.70
N LYS A 208 -52.25 -27.06 -29.70
CA LYS A 208 -53.17 -25.91 -29.85
C LYS A 208 -53.03 -24.88 -28.72
N ASP A 209 -52.56 -25.30 -27.56
CA ASP A 209 -52.40 -24.44 -26.40
C ASP A 209 -50.93 -23.92 -26.30
N GLY A 210 -50.07 -24.32 -27.26
CA GLY A 210 -48.65 -23.95 -27.32
C GLY A 210 -47.76 -24.77 -26.39
N LYS A 211 -48.25 -25.90 -25.89
CA LYS A 211 -47.45 -26.79 -25.04
C LYS A 211 -46.57 -27.67 -25.93
N VAL A 212 -45.27 -27.60 -25.67
CA VAL A 212 -44.26 -28.41 -26.41
C VAL A 212 -44.07 -29.79 -25.78
N ASN A 213 -43.91 -30.84 -26.59
CA ASN A 213 -43.47 -32.15 -26.21
C ASN A 213 -42.61 -32.77 -27.30
N ILE A 214 -41.72 -33.70 -26.91
CA ILE A 214 -40.92 -34.47 -27.86
C ILE A 214 -41.66 -35.76 -28.22
N VAL A 215 -41.93 -35.90 -29.53
CA VAL A 215 -42.60 -37.08 -30.08
C VAL A 215 -41.61 -38.21 -30.36
N ASP A 216 -40.49 -37.88 -30.99
CA ASP A 216 -39.41 -38.84 -31.30
C ASP A 216 -38.04 -38.14 -31.21
N SER A 217 -36.98 -38.90 -30.93
CA SER A 217 -35.61 -38.38 -30.90
C SER A 217 -34.61 -39.52 -31.13
N TYR A 218 -33.47 -39.17 -31.71
CA TYR A 218 -32.34 -40.08 -31.94
C TYR A 218 -31.02 -39.40 -31.55
N GLY A 219 -30.13 -40.21 -31.04
CA GLY A 219 -28.79 -39.74 -30.63
C GLY A 219 -28.76 -39.00 -29.27
N VAL A 220 -29.88 -38.95 -28.56
CA VAL A 220 -30.07 -38.31 -27.26
C VAL A 220 -31.04 -39.05 -26.36
N ASN A 221 -30.98 -38.76 -25.07
CA ASN A 221 -31.98 -39.29 -24.13
C ASN A 221 -33.23 -38.42 -24.15
N GLN A 222 -34.29 -38.92 -24.76
CA GLN A 222 -35.57 -38.22 -24.93
C GLN A 222 -36.13 -37.68 -23.61
N LYS A 223 -36.03 -38.42 -22.52
CA LYS A 223 -36.55 -38.00 -21.21
C LYS A 223 -35.78 -36.77 -20.70
N VAL A 224 -34.45 -36.71 -20.86
CA VAL A 224 -33.58 -35.62 -20.41
C VAL A 224 -33.91 -34.34 -21.18
N ILE A 225 -33.98 -34.44 -22.53
CA ILE A 225 -34.27 -33.27 -23.36
C ILE A 225 -35.71 -32.78 -23.12
N ASN A 226 -36.67 -33.73 -23.01
CA ASN A 226 -38.05 -33.34 -22.74
C ASN A 226 -38.20 -32.62 -21.39
N GLN A 227 -37.48 -33.05 -20.34
CA GLN A 227 -37.47 -32.32 -19.07
C GLN A 227 -36.87 -30.93 -19.20
N MET A 228 -35.78 -30.77 -19.93
CA MET A 228 -35.17 -29.45 -20.19
C MET A 228 -36.06 -28.55 -20.99
N LEU A 229 -36.67 -29.05 -22.06
CA LEU A 229 -37.64 -28.28 -22.86
C LEU A 229 -38.88 -27.86 -22.06
N LEU A 230 -39.41 -28.77 -21.24
CA LEU A 230 -40.55 -28.44 -20.37
C LEU A 230 -40.20 -27.43 -19.29
N SER A 231 -38.93 -27.40 -18.78
CA SER A 231 -38.51 -26.35 -17.88
C SER A 231 -38.44 -25.01 -18.59
N LYS A 232 -37.88 -24.94 -19.78
CA LYS A 232 -37.81 -23.71 -20.59
C LYS A 232 -39.20 -23.20 -21.00
N ALA A 233 -40.08 -24.11 -21.45
CA ALA A 233 -41.45 -23.76 -21.81
C ALA A 233 -42.32 -23.32 -20.60
N ARG A 234 -42.00 -23.76 -19.37
CA ARG A 234 -42.65 -23.24 -18.15
C ARG A 234 -42.17 -21.87 -17.78
N GLU A 235 -40.90 -21.64 -18.01
CA GLU A 235 -40.28 -20.35 -17.74
C GLU A 235 -40.65 -19.32 -18.82
N ASP A 236 -41.01 -19.71 -20.09
CA ASP A 236 -41.34 -18.86 -21.24
C ASP A 236 -41.01 -17.36 -21.04
N LEU A 237 -40.05 -17.15 -20.21
CA LEU A 237 -39.64 -15.85 -19.71
C LEU A 237 -38.45 -15.40 -20.54
N MET A 238 -38.64 -14.28 -21.19
CA MET A 238 -37.52 -13.57 -21.76
C MET A 238 -37.02 -12.58 -20.75
N ASP A 239 -35.74 -12.69 -20.40
CA ASP A 239 -35.05 -11.70 -19.57
C ASP A 239 -34.56 -10.61 -20.51
N THR A 240 -35.02 -9.40 -20.28
CA THR A 240 -34.49 -8.22 -20.95
C THR A 240 -33.92 -7.25 -19.94
N SER A 241 -32.89 -6.53 -20.31
CA SER A 241 -32.31 -5.47 -19.49
C SER A 241 -32.69 -4.10 -20.04
N LEU A 242 -33.89 -3.66 -19.74
CA LEU A 242 -34.33 -2.32 -20.07
C LEU A 242 -33.82 -1.32 -19.02
N GLY A 243 -33.03 -0.32 -19.46
CA GLY A 243 -32.52 0.74 -18.59
C GLY A 243 -31.68 0.26 -17.40
N GLY A 244 -31.00 -0.90 -17.52
CA GLY A 244 -30.24 -1.49 -16.43
C GLY A 244 -31.01 -2.38 -15.44
N ASN A 245 -32.35 -2.49 -15.65
CA ASN A 245 -33.22 -3.38 -14.89
C ASN A 245 -33.49 -4.67 -15.66
N SER A 246 -33.30 -5.83 -15.03
CA SER A 246 -33.67 -7.12 -15.59
C SER A 246 -35.18 -7.34 -15.38
N ILE A 247 -35.94 -7.46 -16.49
CA ILE A 247 -37.39 -7.71 -16.51
C ILE A 247 -37.59 -9.02 -17.22
N SER A 248 -38.30 -9.95 -16.60
CA SER A 248 -38.67 -11.23 -17.18
C SER A 248 -40.15 -11.18 -17.62
N TYR A 249 -40.46 -11.54 -18.87
CA TYR A 249 -41.82 -11.54 -19.39
C TYR A 249 -42.10 -12.76 -20.24
N LYS A 250 -43.37 -13.14 -20.35
CA LYS A 250 -43.81 -14.32 -21.05
C LYS A 250 -44.10 -14.01 -22.51
N LEU A 251 -43.60 -14.89 -23.42
CA LEU A 251 -43.91 -14.82 -24.85
C LEU A 251 -45.24 -15.46 -25.21
N SER A 252 -45.84 -14.97 -26.27
CA SER A 252 -46.95 -15.68 -26.91
C SER A 252 -46.47 -17.01 -27.49
N PRO A 253 -47.08 -18.16 -27.11
CA PRO A 253 -46.55 -19.46 -27.48
C PRO A 253 -46.75 -19.79 -28.96
N ILE A 254 -45.84 -20.57 -29.52
CA ILE A 254 -46.02 -21.20 -30.84
C ILE A 254 -47.11 -22.24 -30.72
N LYS A 255 -48.00 -22.36 -31.73
CA LYS A 255 -49.17 -23.26 -31.69
C LYS A 255 -49.29 -24.08 -32.97
N ASN A 256 -49.82 -25.29 -32.84
CA ASN A 256 -50.18 -26.17 -33.94
C ASN A 256 -49.08 -26.48 -34.95
N ILE A 257 -47.82 -26.59 -34.43
CA ILE A 257 -46.61 -26.81 -35.24
C ILE A 257 -45.98 -28.14 -34.88
N THR A 258 -45.52 -28.88 -35.88
CA THR A 258 -44.48 -29.92 -35.70
C THR A 258 -43.18 -29.41 -36.29
N LEU A 259 -42.12 -29.52 -35.51
CA LEU A 259 -40.77 -29.07 -35.87
C LEU A 259 -39.78 -30.23 -35.67
N VAL A 260 -38.99 -30.48 -36.68
CA VAL A 260 -37.91 -31.43 -36.66
C VAL A 260 -36.59 -30.70 -36.79
N TYR A 261 -35.67 -30.94 -35.85
CA TYR A 261 -34.29 -30.57 -35.97
C TYR A 261 -33.42 -31.82 -36.16
N ALA A 262 -32.43 -31.73 -37.02
CA ALA A 262 -31.53 -32.83 -37.28
C ALA A 262 -30.09 -32.32 -37.54
N VAL A 263 -29.09 -33.10 -37.10
CA VAL A 263 -27.67 -32.85 -37.35
C VAL A 263 -27.06 -34.07 -38.07
N PRO A 264 -26.52 -33.92 -39.29
CA PRO A 264 -25.91 -35.00 -40.03
C PRO A 264 -24.68 -35.58 -39.34
N LYS A 265 -24.38 -36.90 -39.64
CA LYS A 265 -23.14 -37.50 -39.17
C LYS A 265 -21.89 -36.86 -39.77
N ALA A 266 -21.95 -36.56 -41.06
CA ALA A 266 -20.93 -35.86 -41.79
C ALA A 266 -21.14 -34.32 -41.55
N ILE A 267 -20.35 -33.77 -40.66
CA ILE A 267 -20.36 -32.32 -40.37
C ILE A 267 -19.49 -31.63 -41.40
N SER A 268 -20.07 -30.64 -42.10
CA SER A 268 -19.32 -29.74 -42.97
C SER A 268 -18.41 -28.87 -42.11
N LYS A 269 -17.10 -28.97 -42.30
CA LYS A 269 -16.14 -28.04 -41.64
C LYS A 269 -16.45 -26.63 -42.18
N GLY A 270 -16.98 -25.77 -41.33
CA GLY A 270 -17.12 -24.34 -41.63
C GLY A 270 -15.75 -23.69 -41.67
N ASP A 271 -15.71 -22.51 -42.26
CA ASP A 271 -14.50 -21.69 -42.21
C ASP A 271 -14.13 -21.39 -40.72
N SER A 272 -12.93 -21.76 -40.32
CA SER A 272 -12.45 -21.46 -38.97
C SER A 272 -11.74 -20.11 -39.01
N VAL A 273 -12.21 -19.17 -38.18
CA VAL A 273 -11.51 -17.91 -37.94
C VAL A 273 -10.65 -18.09 -36.69
N GLU A 274 -9.34 -18.07 -36.87
CA GLU A 274 -8.37 -18.14 -35.78
C GLU A 274 -8.18 -16.72 -35.20
N TYR A 275 -8.85 -16.43 -34.08
CA TYR A 275 -8.49 -15.27 -33.26
C TYR A 275 -7.31 -15.60 -32.36
N GLY A 276 -6.28 -14.76 -32.36
CA GLY A 276 -5.09 -14.93 -31.56
C GLY A 276 -5.43 -15.29 -30.10
N TYR A 277 -4.79 -16.32 -29.59
CA TYR A 277 -4.85 -17.04 -28.32
C TYR A 277 -5.29 -18.52 -28.44
N GLY A 278 -5.27 -19.10 -29.67
CA GLY A 278 -5.54 -20.53 -29.88
C GLY A 278 -6.99 -20.96 -29.70
N ASN A 279 -7.92 -20.01 -29.64
CA ASN A 279 -9.35 -20.28 -29.70
C ASN A 279 -9.80 -20.25 -31.16
N THR A 280 -10.06 -21.43 -31.71
CA THR A 280 -10.69 -21.56 -33.03
C THR A 280 -12.18 -21.34 -32.87
N TYR A 281 -12.68 -20.18 -33.31
CA TYR A 281 -14.13 -19.98 -33.47
C TYR A 281 -14.56 -20.55 -34.79
N PHE A 282 -15.47 -21.49 -34.74
CA PHE A 282 -16.11 -22.00 -35.94
C PHE A 282 -17.29 -21.11 -36.29
N ASP A 283 -17.43 -20.81 -37.57
CA ASP A 283 -18.56 -20.03 -38.11
C ASP A 283 -19.91 -20.77 -38.00
N ASP A 284 -19.87 -22.06 -37.66
CA ASP A 284 -21.04 -22.90 -37.47
C ASP A 284 -21.31 -23.18 -35.98
N GLY A 285 -22.49 -22.82 -35.52
CA GLY A 285 -22.93 -22.97 -34.13
C GLY A 285 -22.92 -24.42 -33.63
N ILE A 286 -23.24 -25.40 -34.50
CA ILE A 286 -23.22 -26.84 -34.15
C ILE A 286 -21.81 -27.33 -33.88
N ILE A 287 -20.86 -26.93 -34.73
CA ILE A 287 -19.46 -27.29 -34.54
C ILE A 287 -18.95 -26.67 -33.24
N SER A 288 -19.32 -25.41 -32.96
CA SER A 288 -18.97 -24.71 -31.74
C SER A 288 -19.49 -25.47 -30.50
N TYR A 289 -20.74 -25.94 -30.48
CA TYR A 289 -21.26 -26.77 -29.37
C TYR A 289 -20.50 -28.05 -29.18
N ILE A 290 -20.21 -28.80 -30.26
CA ILE A 290 -19.47 -30.04 -30.18
C ILE A 290 -18.05 -29.80 -29.64
N SER A 291 -17.35 -28.81 -30.19
CA SER A 291 -16.00 -28.43 -29.79
C SER A 291 -15.94 -27.97 -28.32
N ASN A 292 -16.91 -27.18 -27.86
CA ASN A 292 -16.96 -26.72 -26.48
C ASN A 292 -17.13 -27.88 -25.49
N VAL A 293 -17.96 -28.87 -25.80
CA VAL A 293 -18.13 -30.03 -24.94
C VAL A 293 -16.86 -30.91 -24.89
N GLU A 294 -16.21 -31.08 -26.02
CA GLU A 294 -14.92 -31.81 -26.08
C GLU A 294 -13.85 -31.05 -25.30
N ASN A 295 -13.69 -29.75 -25.51
CA ASN A 295 -12.73 -28.90 -24.82
C ASN A 295 -12.97 -28.89 -23.30
N ASN A 296 -14.23 -28.80 -22.84
CA ASN A 296 -14.58 -28.89 -21.43
C ASN A 296 -14.17 -30.24 -20.81
N SER A 297 -14.31 -31.33 -21.55
CA SER A 297 -13.90 -32.65 -21.08
C SER A 297 -12.37 -32.74 -20.99
N TYR A 298 -11.65 -32.23 -22.00
CA TYR A 298 -10.19 -32.10 -21.94
C TYR A 298 -9.74 -31.25 -20.76
N TYR A 299 -10.39 -30.11 -20.53
CA TYR A 299 -10.08 -29.23 -19.41
C TYR A 299 -10.21 -29.92 -18.05
N LYS A 300 -11.33 -30.63 -17.82
CA LYS A 300 -11.58 -31.33 -16.55
C LYS A 300 -10.56 -32.40 -16.28
N ILE A 301 -10.30 -33.28 -17.27
CA ILE A 301 -9.45 -34.44 -17.10
C ILE A 301 -7.97 -34.05 -17.07
N SER A 302 -7.54 -33.17 -17.97
CA SER A 302 -6.17 -32.63 -17.95
C SER A 302 -5.87 -31.87 -16.67
N GLY A 303 -6.82 -31.06 -16.17
CA GLY A 303 -6.68 -30.35 -14.92
C GLY A 303 -6.58 -31.27 -13.70
N MET A 304 -7.32 -32.37 -13.67
CA MET A 304 -7.22 -33.35 -12.58
C MET A 304 -5.85 -34.04 -12.59
N ILE A 305 -5.40 -34.52 -13.74
CA ILE A 305 -4.09 -35.20 -13.89
C ILE A 305 -2.95 -34.22 -13.58
N LEU A 306 -3.04 -32.99 -14.08
CA LEU A 306 -2.07 -31.92 -13.80
C LEU A 306 -1.96 -31.64 -12.29
N LYS A 307 -3.08 -31.53 -11.58
CA LYS A 307 -3.08 -31.32 -10.12
C LYS A 307 -2.38 -32.44 -9.37
N ILE A 308 -2.55 -33.68 -9.81
CA ILE A 308 -1.87 -34.85 -9.21
C ILE A 308 -0.35 -34.72 -9.43
N ILE A 309 0.10 -34.45 -10.65
CA ILE A 309 1.53 -34.32 -10.96
C ILE A 309 2.14 -33.12 -10.24
N LEU A 310 1.43 -31.98 -10.18
CA LEU A 310 1.84 -30.81 -9.40
C LEU A 310 1.99 -31.13 -7.91
N ALA A 311 1.05 -31.87 -7.33
CA ALA A 311 1.16 -32.34 -5.95
C ALA A 311 2.43 -33.17 -5.72
N ILE A 312 2.75 -34.05 -6.66
CA ILE A 312 3.99 -34.84 -6.60
C ILE A 312 5.23 -33.94 -6.67
N VAL A 313 5.26 -32.98 -7.59
CA VAL A 313 6.38 -32.02 -7.70
C VAL A 313 6.53 -31.18 -6.40
N VAL A 314 5.43 -30.74 -5.81
CA VAL A 314 5.43 -30.02 -4.53
C VAL A 314 5.96 -30.91 -3.40
N ILE A 315 5.50 -32.17 -3.31
CA ILE A 315 5.99 -33.13 -2.30
C ILE A 315 7.50 -33.37 -2.46
N VAL A 316 7.97 -33.57 -3.69
CA VAL A 316 9.40 -33.74 -3.98
C VAL A 316 10.19 -32.49 -3.59
N ALA A 317 9.70 -31.29 -3.92
CA ALA A 317 10.31 -30.02 -3.53
C ALA A 317 10.33 -29.83 -2.01
N LEU A 318 9.25 -30.22 -1.30
CA LEU A 318 9.20 -30.18 0.16
C LEU A 318 10.13 -31.22 0.81
N ALA A 319 10.26 -32.38 0.25
CA ALA A 319 11.18 -33.43 0.73
C ALA A 319 12.65 -33.11 0.44
N PHE A 320 12.92 -32.26 -0.58
CA PHE A 320 14.29 -31.92 -0.97
C PHE A 320 15.02 -31.16 0.16
N PRO A 321 16.23 -31.61 0.62
CA PRO A 321 16.89 -31.02 1.78
C PRO A 321 17.29 -29.55 1.54
N TYR A 322 16.91 -28.65 2.45
CA TYR A 322 17.23 -27.23 2.32
C TYR A 322 18.74 -26.95 2.22
N ARG A 323 19.58 -27.74 2.92
CA ARG A 323 21.04 -27.59 2.80
C ARG A 323 21.53 -27.82 1.38
N LYS A 324 20.91 -28.77 0.66
CA LYS A 324 21.23 -29.06 -0.74
C LYS A 324 20.64 -28.04 -1.72
N SER A 325 19.53 -27.41 -1.39
CA SER A 325 18.96 -26.35 -2.25
C SER A 325 19.88 -25.11 -2.35
N LYS A 326 20.72 -24.85 -1.33
CA LYS A 326 21.75 -23.79 -1.40
C LYS A 326 22.88 -24.10 -2.42
N GLU A 327 23.00 -25.34 -2.82
CA GLU A 327 23.97 -25.80 -3.81
C GLU A 327 23.40 -25.73 -5.25
N LEU A 328 22.14 -25.34 -5.44
CA LEU A 328 21.56 -25.14 -6.79
C LEU A 328 22.25 -23.96 -7.49
N LEU A 329 22.51 -24.15 -8.78
CA LEU A 329 23.05 -23.06 -9.61
C LEU A 329 22.05 -21.89 -9.66
N GLY A 330 22.52 -20.69 -9.36
CA GLY A 330 21.66 -19.50 -9.33
C GLY A 330 20.85 -19.31 -8.03
N PHE A 331 20.92 -20.22 -7.04
CA PHE A 331 20.19 -20.05 -5.78
C PHE A 331 20.50 -18.72 -5.07
N ASP A 332 21.75 -18.29 -5.05
CA ASP A 332 22.16 -17.04 -4.42
C ASP A 332 21.53 -15.81 -5.06
N THR A 333 21.27 -15.85 -6.37
CA THR A 333 20.57 -14.78 -7.11
C THR A 333 19.06 -14.86 -6.87
N LEU A 334 18.49 -16.05 -6.99
CA LEU A 334 17.05 -16.29 -6.80
C LEU A 334 16.59 -15.98 -5.38
N SER A 335 17.42 -16.29 -4.37
CA SER A 335 17.10 -16.02 -2.96
C SER A 335 17.05 -14.55 -2.59
N ARG A 336 17.52 -13.65 -3.46
CA ARG A 336 17.45 -12.18 -3.30
C ARG A 336 16.24 -11.55 -3.97
N ILE A 337 15.47 -12.34 -4.73
CA ILE A 337 14.27 -11.83 -5.42
C ILE A 337 13.24 -11.41 -4.37
N PRO A 338 12.70 -10.19 -4.47
CA PRO A 338 11.62 -9.73 -3.58
C PRO A 338 10.41 -10.65 -3.60
N LEU A 339 9.77 -10.83 -2.46
CA LEU A 339 8.60 -11.70 -2.31
C LEU A 339 7.45 -11.28 -3.24
N GLU A 340 7.28 -9.98 -3.45
CA GLU A 340 6.26 -9.42 -4.34
C GLU A 340 6.44 -9.91 -5.78
N ILE A 341 7.68 -9.97 -6.28
CA ILE A 341 7.99 -10.48 -7.62
C ILE A 341 7.68 -11.98 -7.70
N LEU A 342 7.93 -12.73 -6.62
CA LEU A 342 7.58 -14.16 -6.56
C LEU A 342 6.07 -14.38 -6.63
N PHE A 343 5.26 -13.53 -5.98
CA PHE A 343 3.80 -13.61 -6.07
C PHE A 343 3.29 -13.23 -7.47
N ILE A 344 3.87 -12.21 -8.11
CA ILE A 344 3.53 -11.86 -9.49
C ILE A 344 3.87 -13.02 -10.43
N ALA A 345 5.06 -13.61 -10.29
CA ALA A 345 5.45 -14.79 -11.06
C ALA A 345 4.48 -15.96 -10.83
N LEU A 346 4.06 -16.20 -9.59
CA LEU A 346 3.09 -17.23 -9.25
C LEU A 346 1.72 -16.98 -9.91
N ALA A 347 1.23 -15.73 -9.91
CA ALA A 347 -0.02 -15.37 -10.56
C ALA A 347 0.04 -15.57 -12.08
N ILE A 348 1.17 -15.23 -12.72
CA ILE A 348 1.40 -15.51 -14.15
C ILE A 348 1.39 -17.02 -14.41
N ILE A 349 2.07 -17.81 -13.57
CA ILE A 349 2.10 -19.27 -13.69
C ILE A 349 0.70 -19.84 -13.50
N GLN A 350 -0.07 -19.35 -12.53
CA GLN A 350 -1.45 -19.76 -12.33
C GLN A 350 -2.27 -19.54 -13.60
N GLY A 351 -2.15 -18.39 -14.25
CA GLY A 351 -2.79 -18.10 -15.53
C GLY A 351 -2.33 -19.06 -16.64
N LEU A 352 -1.03 -19.36 -16.72
CA LEU A 352 -0.49 -20.32 -17.69
C LEU A 352 -0.98 -21.74 -17.42
N VAL A 353 -1.13 -22.15 -16.16
CA VAL A 353 -1.61 -23.46 -15.75
C VAL A 353 -3.11 -23.62 -15.95
N ASP A 354 -3.90 -22.58 -15.80
CA ASP A 354 -5.35 -22.66 -15.94
C ASP A 354 -5.82 -22.55 -17.39
N LEU A 355 -5.20 -21.72 -18.21
CA LEU A 355 -5.68 -21.41 -19.57
C LEU A 355 -5.07 -22.30 -20.66
N TYR A 356 -3.77 -22.55 -20.62
CA TYR A 356 -3.04 -23.14 -21.74
C TYR A 356 -2.92 -24.67 -21.77
N PRO A 357 -2.97 -25.44 -20.69
CA PRO A 357 -2.76 -26.87 -20.71
C PRO A 357 -3.72 -27.59 -21.63
N THR A 358 -5.01 -27.26 -21.58
CA THR A 358 -6.05 -27.86 -22.40
C THR A 358 -5.79 -27.61 -23.88
N VAL A 359 -5.44 -26.38 -24.24
CA VAL A 359 -5.14 -25.97 -25.62
C VAL A 359 -3.91 -26.71 -26.16
N ILE A 360 -2.84 -26.80 -25.36
CA ILE A 360 -1.60 -27.48 -25.74
C ILE A 360 -1.86 -29.00 -25.92
N ILE A 361 -2.57 -29.61 -24.99
CA ILE A 361 -2.86 -31.04 -25.03
C ILE A 361 -3.80 -31.36 -26.21
N SER A 362 -4.91 -30.65 -26.35
CA SER A 362 -5.90 -30.91 -27.41
C SER A 362 -5.29 -30.69 -28.81
N ASN A 363 -4.58 -29.55 -29.05
CA ASN A 363 -3.94 -29.31 -30.35
C ASN A 363 -2.79 -30.23 -30.66
N THR A 364 -2.09 -30.73 -29.64
CA THR A 364 -1.07 -31.78 -29.84
C THR A 364 -1.72 -33.11 -30.25
N LEU A 365 -2.83 -33.49 -29.58
CA LEU A 365 -3.52 -34.76 -29.83
C LEU A 365 -4.34 -34.76 -31.13
N SER A 366 -4.89 -33.60 -31.52
CA SER A 366 -5.58 -33.44 -32.81
C SER A 366 -4.63 -33.34 -34.00
N GLY A 367 -3.33 -33.08 -33.73
CA GLY A 367 -2.33 -32.88 -34.80
C GLY A 367 -2.30 -31.47 -35.37
N ASN A 368 -3.12 -30.55 -34.88
CA ASN A 368 -3.22 -29.16 -35.39
C ASN A 368 -1.87 -28.45 -35.41
N TYR A 369 -1.04 -28.58 -34.37
CA TYR A 369 0.31 -28.01 -34.35
C TYR A 369 1.25 -28.59 -35.42
N VAL A 370 1.14 -29.89 -35.69
CA VAL A 370 1.93 -30.55 -36.73
C VAL A 370 1.46 -30.09 -38.11
N GLU A 371 0.16 -30.01 -38.34
CA GLU A 371 -0.45 -29.50 -39.57
C GLU A 371 -0.05 -28.04 -39.83
N TYR A 372 -0.16 -27.18 -38.80
CA TYR A 372 0.29 -25.78 -38.89
C TYR A 372 1.76 -25.65 -39.33
N LEU A 373 2.66 -26.47 -38.75
CA LEU A 373 4.06 -26.45 -39.11
C LEU A 373 4.32 -26.98 -40.54
N ILE A 374 3.55 -27.99 -40.98
CA ILE A 374 3.62 -28.53 -42.35
C ILE A 374 3.17 -27.44 -43.35
N ASN A 375 2.09 -26.73 -43.06
CA ASN A 375 1.58 -25.64 -43.91
C ASN A 375 2.55 -24.48 -44.00
N ASN A 376 3.53 -24.38 -43.10
CA ASN A 376 4.65 -23.42 -43.12
C ASN A 376 5.96 -24.08 -43.62
N ASP A 377 5.88 -25.00 -44.55
CA ASP A 377 7.00 -25.63 -45.26
C ASP A 377 7.95 -26.49 -44.38
N ILE A 378 7.53 -26.90 -43.21
CA ILE A 378 8.30 -27.79 -42.33
C ILE A 378 7.95 -29.26 -42.67
N SER A 379 8.96 -30.11 -42.86
CA SER A 379 8.70 -31.53 -43.10
C SER A 379 7.95 -32.20 -41.93
N ALA A 380 7.04 -33.11 -42.20
CA ALA A 380 6.19 -33.78 -41.21
C ALA A 380 7.00 -34.39 -40.04
N LYS A 381 8.18 -34.99 -40.35
CA LYS A 381 9.08 -35.53 -39.34
C LYS A 381 9.65 -34.46 -38.41
N MET A 382 10.10 -33.34 -38.96
CA MET A 382 10.59 -32.22 -38.17
C MET A 382 9.47 -31.54 -37.36
N ALA A 383 8.29 -31.36 -37.95
CA ALA A 383 7.12 -30.83 -37.27
C ALA A 383 6.75 -31.64 -36.02
N SER A 384 6.71 -32.97 -36.14
CA SER A 384 6.44 -33.86 -35.01
C SER A 384 7.50 -33.77 -33.91
N ILE A 385 8.79 -33.67 -34.27
CA ILE A 385 9.88 -33.49 -33.29
C ILE A 385 9.75 -32.13 -32.57
N LEU A 386 9.48 -31.03 -33.32
CA LEU A 386 9.34 -29.68 -32.76
C LEU A 386 8.15 -29.62 -31.79
N VAL A 387 7.00 -30.18 -32.15
CA VAL A 387 5.83 -30.23 -31.26
C VAL A 387 6.12 -31.05 -29.99
N SER A 388 6.83 -32.16 -30.10
CA SER A 388 7.24 -32.98 -28.96
C SER A 388 8.19 -32.18 -28.03
N LEU A 389 9.16 -31.44 -28.62
CA LEU A 389 10.10 -30.63 -27.87
C LEU A 389 9.39 -29.41 -27.23
N MET A 390 8.45 -28.80 -27.92
CA MET A 390 7.60 -27.70 -27.38
C MET A 390 6.83 -28.17 -26.13
N ASN A 391 6.15 -29.30 -26.21
CA ASN A 391 5.43 -29.90 -25.09
C ASN A 391 6.36 -30.18 -23.90
N LEU A 392 7.53 -30.79 -24.16
CA LEU A 392 8.52 -31.10 -23.14
C LEU A 392 9.02 -29.84 -22.44
N THR A 393 9.36 -28.80 -23.23
CA THR A 393 9.86 -27.53 -22.73
C THR A 393 8.80 -26.82 -21.90
N TYR A 394 7.54 -26.81 -22.35
CA TYR A 394 6.42 -26.19 -21.65
C TYR A 394 6.26 -26.76 -20.23
N TRP A 395 6.13 -28.09 -20.11
CA TRP A 395 5.96 -28.76 -18.82
C TRP A 395 7.20 -28.63 -17.94
N PHE A 396 8.39 -28.73 -18.53
CA PHE A 396 9.65 -28.58 -17.81
C PHE A 396 9.76 -27.19 -17.17
N VAL A 397 9.41 -26.13 -17.88
CA VAL A 397 9.43 -24.75 -17.37
C VAL A 397 8.44 -24.60 -16.21
N ILE A 398 7.18 -25.06 -16.38
CA ILE A 398 6.17 -24.96 -15.34
C ILE A 398 6.61 -25.68 -14.05
N PHE A 399 7.03 -26.95 -14.16
CA PHE A 399 7.41 -27.75 -12.99
C PHE A 399 8.68 -27.19 -12.33
N SER A 400 9.63 -26.69 -13.12
CA SER A 400 10.86 -26.07 -12.61
C SER A 400 10.56 -24.80 -11.81
N ILE A 401 9.66 -23.95 -12.29
CA ILE A 401 9.30 -22.71 -11.60
C ILE A 401 8.59 -23.03 -10.28
N ILE A 402 7.67 -24.00 -10.28
CA ILE A 402 6.97 -24.42 -9.06
C ILE A 402 7.94 -25.03 -8.05
N PHE A 403 8.87 -25.88 -8.51
CA PHE A 403 9.92 -26.44 -7.65
C PHE A 403 10.76 -25.33 -7.01
N VAL A 404 11.27 -24.40 -7.82
CA VAL A 404 12.06 -23.25 -7.33
C VAL A 404 11.26 -22.40 -6.36
N PHE A 405 9.98 -22.14 -6.64
CA PHE A 405 9.12 -21.40 -5.74
C PHE A 405 9.02 -22.05 -4.35
N ILE A 406 8.81 -23.34 -4.27
CA ILE A 406 8.77 -24.08 -3.00
C ILE A 406 10.12 -24.00 -2.27
N ILE A 407 11.24 -24.12 -2.99
CA ILE A 407 12.57 -23.96 -2.41
C ILE A 407 12.77 -22.55 -1.84
N LEU A 408 12.29 -21.52 -2.52
CA LEU A 408 12.36 -20.14 -2.03
C LEU A 408 11.45 -19.91 -0.80
N LEU A 409 10.27 -20.52 -0.76
CA LEU A 409 9.43 -20.51 0.46
C LEU A 409 10.18 -21.17 1.64
N LYS A 410 10.87 -22.29 1.43
CA LYS A 410 11.71 -22.91 2.46
C LYS A 410 12.86 -21.98 2.90
N HIS A 411 13.44 -21.24 1.96
CA HIS A 411 14.46 -20.24 2.29
C HIS A 411 13.92 -19.15 3.20
N ILE A 412 12.73 -18.61 2.87
CA ILE A 412 12.06 -17.58 3.69
C ILE A 412 11.82 -18.06 5.12
N LEU A 413 11.31 -19.31 5.26
CA LEU A 413 11.08 -19.92 6.56
C LEU A 413 12.38 -20.13 7.36
N ASN A 414 13.48 -20.49 6.70
CA ASN A 414 14.77 -20.73 7.36
C ASN A 414 15.53 -19.44 7.74
N VAL A 415 15.38 -18.36 6.97
CA VAL A 415 15.95 -17.04 7.29
C VAL A 415 15.11 -16.37 8.40
N GLY A 416 13.83 -16.69 8.46
CA GLY A 416 12.85 -16.06 9.32
C GLY A 416 12.05 -14.98 8.56
N ILE A 417 10.74 -15.07 8.68
CA ILE A 417 9.78 -14.22 7.94
C ILE A 417 10.06 -12.74 8.18
N ARG A 418 10.33 -12.35 9.44
CA ARG A 418 10.60 -10.94 9.79
C ARG A 418 11.87 -10.41 9.16
N GLU A 419 12.95 -11.20 9.18
CA GLU A 419 14.24 -10.81 8.61
C GLU A 419 14.16 -10.72 7.10
N TYR A 420 13.53 -11.71 6.46
CA TYR A 420 13.32 -11.72 5.02
C TYR A 420 12.44 -10.54 4.58
N PHE A 421 11.31 -10.29 5.29
CA PHE A 421 10.42 -9.17 4.99
C PHE A 421 11.17 -7.82 5.01
N THR A 422 11.97 -7.57 6.04
CA THR A 422 12.66 -6.28 6.17
C THR A 422 13.82 -6.07 5.20
N LYS A 423 14.48 -7.17 4.74
CA LYS A 423 15.69 -7.08 3.91
C LYS A 423 15.46 -7.40 2.43
N HIS A 424 14.45 -8.23 2.11
CA HIS A 424 14.25 -8.81 0.78
C HIS A 424 12.87 -8.54 0.18
N THR A 425 12.01 -7.75 0.82
CA THR A 425 10.75 -7.31 0.21
C THR A 425 10.79 -5.81 -0.09
N VAL A 426 10.17 -5.40 -1.20
CA VAL A 426 10.06 -3.99 -1.58
C VAL A 426 9.24 -3.24 -0.52
N THR A 427 8.14 -3.84 -0.09
CA THR A 427 7.28 -3.31 0.98
C THR A 427 8.02 -3.19 2.30
N GLY A 428 8.78 -4.21 2.71
CA GLY A 428 9.58 -4.19 3.93
C GLY A 428 10.69 -3.15 3.90
N MET A 429 11.44 -3.06 2.80
CA MET A 429 12.47 -2.03 2.59
C MET A 429 11.85 -0.62 2.61
N PHE A 430 10.66 -0.45 2.01
CA PHE A 430 9.90 0.81 2.07
C PHE A 430 9.54 1.18 3.51
N PHE A 431 9.02 0.23 4.30
CA PHE A 431 8.70 0.48 5.72
C PHE A 431 9.95 0.79 6.56
N VAL A 432 11.07 0.11 6.31
CA VAL A 432 12.35 0.42 6.98
C VAL A 432 12.83 1.82 6.60
N TRP A 433 12.75 2.18 5.32
CA TRP A 433 13.07 3.52 4.83
C TRP A 433 12.13 4.58 5.45
N LEU A 434 10.82 4.32 5.47
CA LEU A 434 9.82 5.22 6.06
C LEU A 434 10.09 5.44 7.56
N LYS A 435 10.42 4.37 8.30
CA LYS A 435 10.80 4.47 9.71
C LYS A 435 12.06 5.29 9.89
N LYS A 436 13.08 5.12 9.03
CA LYS A 436 14.32 5.90 9.05
C LYS A 436 14.05 7.36 8.71
N ALA A 437 13.29 7.62 7.66
CA ALA A 437 12.88 8.96 7.26
C ALA A 437 12.06 9.66 8.37
N GLY A 438 11.09 8.96 8.97
CA GLY A 438 10.32 9.46 10.10
C GLY A 438 11.18 9.80 11.32
N LYS A 439 12.15 8.94 11.64
CA LYS A 439 13.11 9.23 12.73
C LYS A 439 13.97 10.46 12.43
N THR A 440 14.39 10.63 11.18
CA THR A 440 15.15 11.81 10.74
C THR A 440 14.31 13.08 10.86
N VAL A 441 13.06 13.03 10.41
CA VAL A 441 12.10 14.17 10.52
C VAL A 441 11.84 14.51 11.98
N ILE A 442 11.58 13.51 12.83
CA ILE A 442 11.37 13.74 14.27
C ILE A 442 12.62 14.34 14.93
N ASN A 443 13.82 13.86 14.55
CA ASN A 443 15.05 14.43 15.06
C ASN A 443 15.25 15.87 14.56
N GLN A 444 14.95 16.16 13.31
CA GLN A 444 14.98 17.53 12.76
C GLN A 444 13.99 18.45 13.49
N ILE A 445 12.79 17.97 13.82
CA ILE A 445 11.80 18.71 14.61
C ILE A 445 12.34 19.01 16.02
N ARG A 446 13.05 18.04 16.63
CA ARG A 446 13.64 18.22 17.97
C ARG A 446 14.78 19.23 17.99
N THR A 447 15.50 19.37 16.89
CA THR A 447 16.66 20.27 16.76
C THR A 447 16.32 21.58 16.05
N ILE A 448 15.04 21.91 15.86
CA ILE A 448 14.61 23.17 15.26
C ILE A 448 15.07 24.31 16.15
N ASN A 449 16.15 24.96 15.74
CA ASN A 449 16.52 26.27 16.23
C ASN A 449 15.52 27.25 15.64
N LEU A 450 14.74 27.93 16.47
CA LEU A 450 13.74 28.93 16.05
C LEU A 450 14.34 30.05 15.17
N LYS A 451 15.64 30.12 15.05
CA LYS A 451 16.39 31.06 14.19
C LYS A 451 16.56 30.61 12.73
N GLU A 452 16.44 29.31 12.40
CA GLU A 452 16.66 28.82 11.04
C GLU A 452 15.39 28.18 10.44
N LYS A 453 14.82 28.87 9.47
CA LYS A 453 13.78 28.47 8.46
C LYS A 453 12.87 27.29 8.82
N PRO A 454 11.79 27.50 9.56
CA PRO A 454 10.81 26.45 9.90
C PRO A 454 10.09 25.89 8.67
N ASN A 455 10.04 26.62 7.58
CA ASN A 455 9.26 26.30 6.38
C ASN A 455 9.72 25.01 5.66
N LYS A 456 11.03 24.71 5.64
CA LYS A 456 11.55 23.54 4.92
C LYS A 456 11.12 22.23 5.57
N THR A 457 11.13 22.15 6.88
CA THR A 457 10.72 20.95 7.63
C THR A 457 9.22 20.73 7.55
N ILE A 458 8.42 21.79 7.66
CA ILE A 458 6.96 21.72 7.52
C ILE A 458 6.59 21.25 6.12
N VAL A 459 7.21 21.81 5.07
CA VAL A 459 6.98 21.40 3.67
C VAL A 459 7.35 19.94 3.47
N THR A 460 8.45 19.45 4.06
CA THR A 460 8.84 18.06 3.95
C THR A 460 7.83 17.12 4.63
N ILE A 461 7.35 17.46 5.82
CA ILE A 461 6.32 16.68 6.54
C ILE A 461 5.00 16.65 5.75
N LEU A 462 4.55 17.81 5.25
CA LEU A 462 3.36 17.93 4.41
C LEU A 462 3.50 17.13 3.11
N GLY A 463 4.66 17.16 2.46
CA GLY A 463 4.95 16.40 1.25
C GLY A 463 4.89 14.89 1.48
N ILE A 464 5.46 14.39 2.57
CA ILE A 464 5.40 12.97 2.94
C ILE A 464 3.96 12.56 3.25
N ASN A 465 3.22 13.40 3.98
CA ASN A 465 1.82 13.12 4.32
C ASN A 465 0.93 13.08 3.06
N LEU A 466 1.11 14.03 2.15
CA LEU A 466 0.43 14.06 0.85
C LEU A 466 0.73 12.80 0.04
N LEU A 467 1.99 12.37 -0.02
CA LEU A 467 2.39 11.15 -0.73
C LEU A 467 1.71 9.91 -0.15
N ILE A 468 1.63 9.79 1.17
CA ILE A 468 0.93 8.68 1.85
C ILE A 468 -0.56 8.70 1.48
N ILE A 469 -1.21 9.86 1.50
CA ILE A 469 -2.63 10.02 1.15
C ILE A 469 -2.85 9.63 -0.32
N VAL A 470 -2.00 10.08 -1.25
CA VAL A 470 -2.10 9.72 -2.68
C VAL A 470 -1.98 8.21 -2.89
N ILE A 471 -1.04 7.54 -2.20
CA ILE A 471 -0.90 6.08 -2.25
C ILE A 471 -2.17 5.39 -1.72
N MET A 472 -2.74 5.87 -0.61
CA MET A 472 -3.98 5.31 -0.07
C MET A 472 -5.16 5.51 -1.01
N CYS A 473 -5.30 6.69 -1.62
CA CYS A 473 -6.36 6.97 -2.60
C CYS A 473 -6.24 6.09 -3.86
N SER A 474 -5.03 5.70 -4.26
CA SER A 474 -4.81 4.80 -5.41
C SER A 474 -5.25 3.36 -5.16
N MET A 475 -5.42 2.94 -3.91
CA MET A 475 -5.79 1.57 -3.53
C MET A 475 -7.30 1.36 -3.37
N TRP A 476 -8.13 2.29 -3.82
CA TRP A 476 -9.59 2.26 -3.81
C TRP A 476 -10.16 1.73 -2.48
N PHE A 477 -10.88 0.59 -2.50
CA PHE A 477 -11.57 0.06 -1.32
C PHE A 477 -10.63 -0.22 -0.13
N PHE A 478 -9.44 -0.76 -0.39
CA PHE A 478 -8.42 -0.98 0.64
C PHE A 478 -7.83 0.32 1.18
N GLY A 479 -7.88 1.40 0.41
CA GLY A 479 -7.42 2.73 0.81
C GLY A 479 -8.17 3.27 2.02
N ILE A 480 -9.48 3.00 2.14
CA ILE A 480 -10.30 3.43 3.29
C ILE A 480 -9.84 2.76 4.59
N ILE A 481 -9.59 1.44 4.55
CA ILE A 481 -9.11 0.68 5.71
C ILE A 481 -7.72 1.19 6.13
N LEU A 482 -6.83 1.40 5.16
CA LEU A 482 -5.50 1.96 5.40
C LEU A 482 -5.56 3.38 5.96
N ALA A 483 -6.50 4.22 5.50
CA ALA A 483 -6.71 5.58 6.02
C ALA A 483 -7.18 5.57 7.48
N LEU A 484 -8.05 4.65 7.87
CA LEU A 484 -8.45 4.47 9.27
C LEU A 484 -7.27 4.04 10.14
N ILE A 485 -6.49 3.05 9.70
CA ILE A 485 -5.28 2.60 10.41
C ILE A 485 -4.27 3.75 10.52
N TYR A 486 -4.04 4.48 9.42
CA TYR A 486 -3.16 5.64 9.39
C TYR A 486 -3.60 6.72 10.37
N SER A 487 -4.90 7.04 10.43
CA SER A 487 -5.46 8.04 11.35
C SER A 487 -5.23 7.66 12.81
N VAL A 488 -5.41 6.38 13.17
CA VAL A 488 -5.14 5.88 14.53
C VAL A 488 -3.65 5.96 14.87
N VAL A 489 -2.77 5.58 13.94
CA VAL A 489 -1.32 5.67 14.12
C VAL A 489 -0.88 7.13 14.25
N LEU A 490 -1.40 8.01 13.40
CA LEU A 490 -1.10 9.44 13.43
C LEU A 490 -1.58 10.08 14.75
N PHE A 491 -2.80 9.74 15.19
CA PHE A 491 -3.32 10.19 16.48
C PHE A 491 -2.42 9.77 17.64
N LYS A 492 -1.97 8.50 17.65
CA LYS A 492 -1.05 8.00 18.67
C LYS A 492 0.28 8.76 18.68
N ILE A 493 0.87 8.97 17.51
CA ILE A 493 2.13 9.71 17.37
C ILE A 493 1.97 11.15 17.85
N LEU A 494 0.91 11.84 17.45
CA LEU A 494 0.62 13.22 17.86
C LEU A 494 0.33 13.31 19.36
N SER A 495 -0.41 12.37 19.90
CA SER A 495 -0.72 12.29 21.34
C SER A 495 0.55 12.11 22.19
N ASP A 496 1.42 11.17 21.79
CA ASP A 496 2.69 10.91 22.51
C ASP A 496 3.64 12.13 22.39
N TYR A 497 3.67 12.76 21.22
CA TYR A 497 4.44 14.01 21.03
C TYR A 497 3.90 15.15 21.88
N SER A 498 2.59 15.36 21.90
CA SER A 498 1.92 16.39 22.70
C SER A 498 2.18 16.19 24.20
N LYS A 499 2.02 14.95 24.70
CA LYS A 499 2.31 14.63 26.11
C LYS A 499 3.75 14.94 26.48
N LYS A 500 4.69 14.60 25.60
CA LYS A 500 6.10 14.88 25.83
C LYS A 500 6.37 16.38 25.85
N THR A 501 5.83 17.14 24.89
CA THR A 501 6.00 18.58 24.82
C THR A 501 5.40 19.29 26.02
N ILE A 502 4.21 18.86 26.49
CA ILE A 502 3.58 19.39 27.71
C ILE A 502 4.44 19.07 28.93
N TYR A 503 5.02 17.88 29.02
CA TYR A 503 5.92 17.52 30.11
C TYR A 503 7.18 18.41 30.13
N GLU A 504 7.83 18.60 28.98
CA GLU A 504 9.01 19.47 28.82
C GLU A 504 8.69 20.93 29.17
N TYR A 505 7.51 21.44 28.74
CA TYR A 505 7.02 22.76 29.07
C TYR A 505 6.79 22.94 30.59
N ASN A 506 6.13 21.97 31.22
CA ASN A 506 5.86 22.03 32.66
C ASN A 506 7.16 21.99 33.47
N GLN A 507 8.17 21.26 33.03
CA GLN A 507 9.50 21.26 33.66
C GLN A 507 10.15 22.66 33.57
N LEU A 508 10.08 23.29 32.39
CA LEU A 508 10.61 24.64 32.20
C LEU A 508 9.87 25.67 33.06
N LEU A 509 8.55 25.56 33.14
CA LEU A 509 7.70 26.43 33.96
C LEU A 509 8.03 26.29 35.46
N ASP A 510 8.22 25.06 35.94
CA ASP A 510 8.60 24.80 37.35
C ASP A 510 9.95 25.41 37.68
N VAL A 511 10.93 25.25 36.80
CA VAL A 511 12.26 25.86 36.98
C VAL A 511 12.16 27.40 36.97
N THR A 512 11.42 27.98 36.04
CA THR A 512 11.22 29.41 35.93
C THR A 512 10.58 29.98 37.20
N LYS A 513 9.57 29.27 37.75
CA LYS A 513 8.90 29.64 39.00
C LYS A 513 9.87 29.55 40.18
N LYS A 514 10.70 28.53 40.30
CA LYS A 514 11.71 28.41 41.35
C LYS A 514 12.73 29.54 41.30
N ILE A 515 13.19 29.93 40.11
CA ILE A 515 14.08 31.07 39.92
C ILE A 515 13.39 32.36 40.36
N SER A 516 12.12 32.56 39.98
CA SER A 516 11.32 33.71 40.37
C SER A 516 11.10 33.81 41.88
N ASP A 517 10.93 32.65 42.54
CA ASP A 517 10.82 32.56 44.02
C ASP A 517 12.14 32.74 44.73
N GLY A 518 13.21 33.08 44.03
CA GLY A 518 14.56 33.37 44.58
C GLY A 518 15.44 32.14 44.78
N ASN A 519 15.03 30.93 44.36
CA ASN A 519 15.90 29.76 44.41
C ASN A 519 16.79 29.73 43.17
N LEU A 520 18.03 30.20 43.34
CA LEU A 520 19.04 30.26 42.28
C LEU A 520 19.92 29.00 42.17
N ASP A 521 19.65 27.93 42.97
CA ASP A 521 20.42 26.69 42.94
C ASP A 521 19.66 25.54 42.23
N VAL A 522 18.77 25.88 41.29
CA VAL A 522 18.02 24.89 40.53
C VAL A 522 18.89 24.30 39.43
N ASN A 523 19.00 22.97 39.41
CA ASN A 523 19.75 22.27 38.37
C ASN A 523 18.86 22.03 37.11
N MET A 524 19.34 22.46 35.94
CA MET A 524 18.70 22.34 34.65
C MET A 524 19.40 21.30 33.75
N GLU A 525 19.84 20.17 34.27
CA GLU A 525 20.64 19.18 33.54
C GLU A 525 19.88 18.38 32.47
N LYS A 526 18.53 18.38 32.47
CA LYS A 526 17.73 17.57 31.55
C LYS A 526 17.65 18.23 30.18
N ASP A 527 17.69 17.38 29.14
CA ASP A 527 17.37 17.76 27.77
C ASP A 527 15.86 18.06 27.68
N LEU A 528 15.50 19.29 27.45
CA LEU A 528 14.12 19.78 27.26
C LEU A 528 13.73 19.89 25.79
N GLY A 529 14.41 19.18 24.91
CA GLY A 529 14.07 19.04 23.50
C GLY A 529 13.90 20.40 22.80
N PHE A 530 12.67 20.72 22.40
CA PHE A 530 12.36 22.00 21.72
C PHE A 530 12.66 23.22 22.55
N PHE A 531 12.60 23.11 23.88
CA PHE A 531 12.78 24.24 24.81
C PHE A 531 14.24 24.46 25.26
N ASN A 532 15.21 23.70 24.74
CA ASN A 532 16.61 23.85 25.08
C ASN A 532 17.15 25.29 24.93
N PRO A 533 16.84 26.05 23.86
CA PRO A 533 17.33 27.41 23.74
C PRO A 533 16.82 28.33 24.87
N ILE A 534 15.56 28.15 25.30
CA ILE A 534 15.00 28.93 26.42
C ILE A 534 15.63 28.48 27.74
N LYS A 535 15.86 27.17 27.92
CA LYS A 535 16.56 26.63 29.08
C LYS A 535 17.94 27.25 29.23
N ASP A 536 18.69 27.35 28.13
CA ASP A 536 20.05 27.86 28.13
C ASP A 536 20.05 29.36 28.48
N GLU A 537 19.11 30.17 27.97
CA GLU A 537 18.97 31.55 28.32
C GLU A 537 18.53 31.75 29.79
N LEU A 538 17.62 30.91 30.29
CA LEU A 538 17.26 30.90 31.72
C LEU A 538 18.47 30.57 32.61
N GLY A 539 19.34 29.67 32.17
CA GLY A 539 20.61 29.36 32.84
C GLY A 539 21.54 30.56 32.89
N ASN A 540 21.65 31.31 31.80
CA ASN A 540 22.42 32.57 31.76
C ASN A 540 21.83 33.61 32.72
N ILE A 541 20.51 33.77 32.73
CA ILE A 541 19.82 34.69 33.66
C ILE A 541 20.04 34.25 35.10
N GLN A 542 19.91 32.97 35.44
CA GLN A 542 20.16 32.40 36.77
C GLN A 542 21.56 32.74 37.23
N THR A 543 22.58 32.51 36.38
CA THR A 543 23.98 32.79 36.66
C THR A 543 24.22 34.27 36.89
N GLY A 544 23.61 35.10 36.03
CA GLY A 544 23.68 36.59 36.18
C GLY A 544 23.07 37.09 37.48
N PHE A 545 21.89 36.59 37.85
CA PHE A 545 21.25 36.92 39.12
C PHE A 545 22.06 36.44 40.31
N LYS A 546 22.60 35.22 40.29
CA LYS A 546 23.45 34.72 41.37
C LYS A 546 24.64 35.60 41.57
N LYS A 547 25.33 35.99 40.49
CA LYS A 547 26.47 36.89 40.55
C LYS A 547 26.08 38.25 41.10
N ALA A 548 24.96 38.83 40.66
CA ALA A 548 24.50 40.13 41.17
C ALA A 548 24.16 40.08 42.65
N VAL A 549 23.50 39.00 43.12
CA VAL A 549 23.18 38.81 44.56
C VAL A 549 24.45 38.66 45.36
N ASP A 550 25.44 37.84 44.92
CA ASP A 550 26.72 37.65 45.58
C ASP A 550 27.48 38.96 45.65
N GLU A 551 27.50 39.77 44.60
CA GLU A 551 28.12 41.08 44.56
C GLU A 551 27.44 42.04 45.54
N GLU A 552 26.12 42.06 45.61
CA GLU A 552 25.36 42.93 46.54
C GLU A 552 25.62 42.51 48.00
N VAL A 553 25.57 41.17 48.29
CA VAL A 553 25.86 40.67 49.63
C VAL A 553 27.28 41.05 50.07
N LYS A 554 28.26 40.92 49.15
CA LYS A 554 29.64 41.33 49.40
C LYS A 554 29.76 42.83 49.65
N SER A 555 29.03 43.63 48.87
CA SER A 555 28.98 45.10 49.04
C SER A 555 28.37 45.50 50.39
N GLN A 556 27.23 44.87 50.77
CA GLN A 556 26.60 45.11 52.06
C GLN A 556 27.50 44.70 53.24
N LYS A 557 28.17 43.54 53.13
CA LYS A 557 29.12 43.10 54.15
C LYS A 557 30.28 44.07 54.29
N MET A 558 30.87 44.53 53.19
CA MET A 558 31.94 45.55 53.25
C MET A 558 31.44 46.86 53.87
N LYS A 559 30.23 47.34 53.53
CA LYS A 559 29.65 48.54 54.16
C LYS A 559 29.50 48.38 55.67
N THR A 560 28.99 47.23 56.10
CA THR A 560 28.81 46.91 57.54
C THR A 560 30.14 46.84 58.30
N GLU A 561 31.13 46.16 57.72
CA GLU A 561 32.47 46.02 58.29
C GLU A 561 33.15 47.41 58.39
N LEU A 562 33.03 48.23 57.33
CA LEU A 562 33.59 49.59 57.33
C LEU A 562 32.97 50.44 58.45
N ILE A 563 31.62 50.48 58.58
CA ILE A 563 30.92 51.21 59.62
C ILE A 563 31.37 50.75 61.02
N SER A 564 31.49 49.42 61.22
CA SER A 564 31.89 48.87 62.49
C SER A 564 33.33 49.26 62.88
N ASN A 565 34.27 49.08 61.92
CA ASN A 565 35.68 49.40 62.17
C ASN A 565 35.92 50.91 62.41
N VAL A 566 35.30 51.74 61.56
CA VAL A 566 35.40 53.22 61.74
C VAL A 566 34.80 53.64 63.07
N SER A 567 33.64 53.08 63.45
CA SER A 567 33.02 53.42 64.76
C SER A 567 33.92 53.08 65.91
N HIS A 568 34.62 51.92 65.83
CA HIS A 568 35.61 51.50 66.84
C HIS A 568 36.75 52.50 66.90
N ASP A 569 37.37 52.83 65.75
CA ASP A 569 38.55 53.67 65.63
C ASP A 569 38.27 55.14 66.00
N LEU A 570 37.07 55.63 65.81
CA LEU A 570 36.65 56.94 66.29
C LEU A 570 36.34 56.96 67.79
N LYS A 571 35.84 55.88 68.37
CA LYS A 571 35.50 55.81 69.80
C LYS A 571 36.74 55.87 70.65
N THR A 572 37.85 55.26 70.24
CA THR A 572 39.11 55.16 71.05
C THR A 572 39.70 56.55 71.30
N PRO A 573 40.02 57.37 70.29
CA PRO A 573 40.54 58.72 70.54
C PRO A 573 39.54 59.64 71.25
N LEU A 574 38.26 59.57 70.97
CA LEU A 574 37.22 60.31 71.61
C LEU A 574 37.13 60.02 73.12
N THR A 575 37.17 58.74 73.51
CA THR A 575 37.15 58.30 74.88
C THR A 575 38.40 58.86 75.61
N SER A 576 39.59 58.78 74.94
CA SER A 576 40.80 59.38 75.50
C SER A 576 40.69 60.86 75.71
N ILE A 577 40.12 61.62 74.72
CA ILE A 577 39.86 63.05 74.81
C ILE A 577 38.98 63.37 76.04
N ILE A 578 37.89 62.61 76.17
CA ILE A 578 36.96 62.81 77.34
C ILE A 578 37.71 62.52 78.65
N THR A 579 38.46 61.43 78.72
CA THR A 579 39.19 61.09 79.93
C THR A 579 40.20 62.14 80.31
N TYR A 580 41.01 62.65 79.35
CA TYR A 580 41.96 63.72 79.61
C TYR A 580 41.33 65.06 79.94
N ILE A 581 40.13 65.42 79.41
CA ILE A 581 39.32 66.55 79.80
C ILE A 581 38.87 66.37 81.27
N ASP A 582 38.41 65.17 81.67
CA ASP A 582 38.02 64.94 83.06
C ASP A 582 39.17 64.99 84.06
N LEU A 583 40.35 64.49 83.64
CA LEU A 583 41.56 64.59 84.43
C LEU A 583 41.99 66.07 84.59
N LEU A 584 41.80 66.93 83.58
CA LEU A 584 42.09 68.36 83.61
C LEU A 584 41.17 69.18 84.55
N LYS A 585 40.01 68.68 84.92
CA LYS A 585 39.03 69.25 85.82
C LYS A 585 39.46 69.09 87.30
N ASP A 586 40.45 68.24 87.58
CA ASP A 586 40.94 68.04 88.94
C ASP A 586 41.81 69.27 89.35
N GLU A 587 41.35 70.06 90.38
CA GLU A 587 42.01 71.24 90.87
C GLU A 587 43.38 70.94 91.51
N SER A 588 43.72 69.69 91.89
CA SER A 588 44.94 69.25 92.52
C SER A 588 46.04 68.84 91.52
N ILE A 589 45.87 69.00 90.23
CA ILE A 589 46.79 68.64 89.17
C ILE A 589 48.05 69.53 89.14
N THR A 590 49.22 68.98 88.99
CA THR A 590 50.50 69.77 88.83
C THR A 590 50.54 70.42 87.42
N ASP A 591 51.20 71.58 87.31
CA ASP A 591 51.39 72.28 86.03
C ASP A 591 52.08 71.39 84.97
N GLU A 592 52.94 70.52 85.34
CA GLU A 592 53.62 69.53 84.45
C GLU A 592 52.65 68.52 83.85
N ASN A 593 51.78 67.97 84.70
CA ASN A 593 50.72 66.99 84.24
C ASN A 593 49.69 67.73 83.43
N ARG A 594 49.37 68.99 83.76
CA ARG A 594 48.37 69.79 82.99
C ARG A 594 48.87 69.97 81.55
N LYS A 595 50.13 70.32 81.39
CA LYS A 595 50.78 70.49 80.07
C LYS A 595 50.78 69.17 79.30
N LEU A 596 51.18 68.07 79.96
CA LEU A 596 51.17 66.71 79.35
C LEU A 596 49.77 66.28 78.88
N TYR A 597 48.72 66.61 79.66
CA TYR A 597 47.33 66.28 79.31
C TYR A 597 46.80 67.14 78.14
N ILE A 598 47.14 68.39 78.07
CA ILE A 598 46.81 69.27 76.94
C ILE A 598 47.55 68.81 75.69
N ASP A 599 48.83 68.47 75.73
CA ASP A 599 49.58 67.99 74.59
C ASP A 599 49.04 66.62 74.13
N THR A 600 48.50 65.83 75.03
CA THR A 600 47.88 64.55 74.69
C THR A 600 46.51 64.72 74.07
N LEU A 601 45.71 65.71 74.56
CA LEU A 601 44.47 66.14 73.98
C LEU A 601 44.66 66.60 72.56
N ASP A 602 45.60 67.50 72.35
CA ASP A 602 45.89 68.02 71.02
C ASP A 602 46.24 66.90 70.04
N ARG A 603 47.17 66.09 70.43
CA ARG A 603 47.52 64.93 69.57
C ARG A 603 46.37 63.99 69.29
N LYS A 604 45.48 63.71 70.29
CA LYS A 604 44.34 62.81 70.10
C LYS A 604 43.25 63.49 69.25
N SER A 605 43.06 64.80 69.35
CA SER A 605 42.11 65.61 68.54
C SER A 605 42.58 65.67 67.12
N GLN A 606 43.85 65.91 66.83
CA GLN A 606 44.43 65.88 65.50
C GLN A 606 44.29 64.45 64.87
N ARG A 607 44.52 63.44 65.66
CA ARG A 607 44.31 62.05 65.14
C ARG A 607 42.83 61.77 64.79
N LEU A 608 41.85 62.30 65.60
CA LEU A 608 40.47 62.14 65.37
C LEU A 608 40.07 62.92 64.09
N GLN A 609 40.62 64.14 63.92
CA GLN A 609 40.40 64.97 62.73
C GLN A 609 40.85 64.22 61.47
N HIS A 610 42.03 63.65 61.44
CA HIS A 610 42.54 62.89 60.31
C HIS A 610 41.68 61.64 60.02
N LEU A 611 41.21 60.90 61.04
CA LEU A 611 40.31 59.76 60.83
C LEU A 611 38.95 60.19 60.19
N ILE A 612 38.38 61.35 60.54
CA ILE A 612 37.20 61.86 59.96
C ILE A 612 37.43 62.33 58.51
N GLU A 613 38.55 62.94 58.22
CA GLU A 613 38.94 63.29 56.84
C GLU A 613 39.10 62.07 55.96
N ASP A 614 39.80 61.02 56.46
CA ASP A 614 39.95 59.76 55.75
C ASP A 614 38.58 59.10 55.48
N LEU A 615 37.67 59.09 56.46
CA LEU A 615 36.34 58.57 56.30
C LEU A 615 35.55 59.23 55.19
N PHE A 616 35.63 60.65 55.19
CA PHE A 616 34.98 61.42 54.11
C PHE A 616 35.54 61.09 52.74
N GLU A 617 36.84 60.85 52.63
CA GLU A 617 37.45 60.44 51.35
C GLU A 617 37.00 59.07 50.92
N VAL A 618 36.97 58.08 51.81
CA VAL A 618 36.48 56.74 51.52
C VAL A 618 34.99 56.79 51.14
N SER A 619 34.18 57.61 51.84
CA SER A 619 32.77 57.81 51.52
C SER A 619 32.56 58.37 50.12
N LYS A 620 33.30 59.43 49.75
CA LYS A 620 33.30 60.03 48.42
C LYS A 620 33.76 59.06 47.33
N ALA A 621 34.77 58.25 47.64
CA ALA A 621 35.25 57.25 46.70
C ALA A 621 34.18 56.17 46.45
N ASN A 622 33.48 55.68 47.49
CA ASN A 622 32.43 54.67 47.40
C ASN A 622 31.14 55.18 46.72
N SER A 623 30.83 56.50 46.83
CA SER A 623 29.69 57.12 46.13
C SER A 623 29.98 57.42 44.66
N GLY A 624 31.23 57.33 44.23
CA GLY A 624 31.63 57.71 42.88
C GLY A 624 31.77 59.20 42.67
N ASP A 625 31.64 60.02 43.70
CA ASP A 625 31.69 61.47 43.65
C ASP A 625 33.10 62.05 43.67
N VAL A 626 34.08 61.26 43.28
CA VAL A 626 35.49 61.67 43.25
C VAL A 626 35.84 62.27 41.89
N TYR A 627 36.02 63.58 41.79
CA TYR A 627 36.56 64.17 40.59
C TYR A 627 38.09 64.06 40.58
N LEU A 628 38.65 63.47 39.57
CA LEU A 628 40.08 63.33 39.37
C LEU A 628 40.61 64.49 38.51
N ASN A 629 41.62 65.21 38.96
CA ASN A 629 42.33 66.20 38.15
C ASN A 629 43.46 65.48 37.40
N ILE A 630 43.16 64.89 36.30
CA ILE A 630 44.13 64.10 35.53
C ILE A 630 45.04 65.04 34.74
N VAL A 631 46.34 65.04 35.08
CA VAL A 631 47.41 65.78 34.39
C VAL A 631 48.55 64.81 34.04
N ASN A 632 49.37 65.25 33.12
CA ASN A 632 50.57 64.41 32.78
C ASN A 632 51.62 64.56 33.89
N VAL A 633 51.85 63.55 34.66
CA VAL A 633 52.74 63.53 35.78
C VAL A 633 53.90 62.57 35.52
N ASP A 634 55.14 63.00 35.77
CA ASP A 634 56.32 62.11 35.86
C ASP A 634 56.25 61.38 37.19
N ILE A 635 55.88 60.10 37.17
CA ILE A 635 55.66 59.29 38.36
C ILE A 635 56.96 59.03 39.12
N VAL A 636 58.10 59.01 38.42
CA VAL A 636 59.41 58.83 39.03
C VAL A 636 59.80 60.07 39.87
N SER A 637 59.56 61.26 39.31
CA SER A 637 59.80 62.52 40.04
C SER A 637 58.86 62.66 41.24
N LEU A 638 57.57 62.30 41.08
CA LEU A 638 56.57 62.30 42.14
C LEU A 638 56.97 61.36 43.29
N MET A 639 57.44 60.13 42.98
CA MET A 639 57.85 59.19 43.98
C MET A 639 59.16 59.69 44.73
N LYS A 640 60.10 60.27 43.99
CA LYS A 640 61.28 60.88 44.59
C LYS A 640 60.89 62.01 45.52
N GLN A 641 59.97 62.88 45.13
CA GLN A 641 59.42 63.96 45.96
C GLN A 641 58.78 63.40 47.24
N THR A 642 57.97 62.36 47.11
CA THR A 642 57.29 61.71 48.25
C THR A 642 58.30 61.14 49.24
N LEU A 643 59.38 60.51 48.75
CA LEU A 643 60.40 59.98 49.60
C LEU A 643 61.21 61.07 50.33
N LEU A 644 61.48 62.24 49.67
CA LEU A 644 62.13 63.37 50.29
C LEU A 644 61.27 63.98 51.37
N GLU A 645 59.95 64.16 51.15
CA GLU A 645 59.01 64.71 52.14
C GLU A 645 58.80 63.77 53.34
N LEU A 646 59.07 62.48 53.20
CA LEU A 646 58.89 61.48 54.22
C LEU A 646 60.27 61.05 54.84
N ASP A 647 61.38 61.71 54.46
CA ASP A 647 62.73 61.32 54.85
C ASP A 647 62.91 61.34 56.39
N ASP A 648 62.43 62.35 57.10
CA ASP A 648 62.43 62.41 58.56
C ASP A 648 61.67 61.25 59.20
N LYS A 649 60.47 60.86 58.64
CA LYS A 649 59.70 59.76 59.19
C LYS A 649 60.31 58.38 58.85
N LEU A 650 61.10 58.30 57.79
CA LEU A 650 61.83 57.10 57.40
C LEU A 650 63.11 56.95 58.18
N ALA A 651 63.79 58.08 58.52
CA ALA A 651 64.96 58.10 59.37
C ALA A 651 64.68 57.62 60.81
N ASP A 652 63.49 57.92 61.33
CA ASP A 652 63.02 57.41 62.62
C ASP A 652 62.65 55.91 62.59
N SER A 653 62.46 55.34 61.42
CA SER A 653 62.26 53.92 61.24
C SER A 653 63.61 53.23 61.04
N SER A 654 63.90 52.12 61.65
CA SER A 654 65.15 51.35 61.50
C SER A 654 65.32 50.73 60.09
N LEU A 655 64.65 51.30 59.03
CA LEU A 655 64.59 50.78 57.67
C LEU A 655 65.69 51.44 56.80
N ILE A 656 66.39 50.63 55.98
CA ILE A 656 67.29 51.12 54.97
C ILE A 656 66.56 51.17 53.63
N VAL A 657 66.27 52.37 53.18
CA VAL A 657 65.51 52.60 51.87
C VAL A 657 66.55 52.49 50.75
N LYS A 658 66.34 51.45 49.85
CA LYS A 658 67.19 51.30 48.69
C LYS A 658 66.33 51.73 47.44
N ASN A 659 66.77 52.84 46.84
CA ASN A 659 66.08 53.42 45.70
C ASN A 659 66.71 52.90 44.38
N ASN A 660 65.89 52.34 43.54
CA ASN A 660 66.27 51.95 42.18
C ASN A 660 65.27 52.51 41.19
N PHE A 661 65.47 53.72 40.74
CA PHE A 661 64.58 54.45 39.81
C PHE A 661 65.12 54.37 38.40
N SER A 662 64.17 54.33 37.44
CA SER A 662 64.51 54.46 36.02
C SER A 662 65.18 55.82 35.77
N ASN A 663 66.16 55.85 34.87
CA ASN A 663 66.81 57.08 34.41
C ASN A 663 65.94 57.88 33.44
N GLU A 664 64.88 57.24 32.89
CA GLU A 664 63.96 57.85 32.00
C GLU A 664 62.72 58.36 32.74
N LYS A 665 62.15 59.48 32.25
CA LYS A 665 60.85 60.00 32.74
C LYS A 665 59.75 59.06 32.36
N ILE A 666 58.89 58.71 33.32
CA ILE A 666 57.70 57.93 33.11
C ILE A 666 56.50 58.83 33.31
N ILE A 667 55.99 59.33 32.22
CA ILE A 667 54.82 60.26 32.24
C ILE A 667 53.54 59.46 32.11
N LEU A 668 52.66 59.58 33.09
CA LEU A 668 51.33 58.97 33.13
C LEU A 668 50.27 59.99 33.39
N PRO A 669 49.09 59.86 32.80
CA PRO A 669 47.94 60.71 33.11
C PRO A 669 47.35 60.34 34.46
N LEU A 670 47.71 61.11 35.50
CA LEU A 670 47.34 60.85 36.87
C LEU A 670 46.92 62.15 37.59
N ASP A 671 46.15 61.97 38.68
CA ASP A 671 45.99 63.02 39.65
C ASP A 671 47.18 63.03 40.58
N SER A 672 48.02 64.10 40.46
CA SER A 672 49.31 64.16 41.17
C SER A 672 49.13 64.25 42.70
N GLN A 673 48.12 64.96 43.19
CA GLN A 673 47.90 65.05 44.65
C GLN A 673 47.40 63.74 45.23
N ARG A 674 46.46 63.08 44.53
CA ARG A 674 45.95 61.79 45.01
C ARG A 674 46.99 60.67 44.88
N THR A 675 47.77 60.68 43.82
CA THR A 675 48.88 59.71 43.65
C THR A 675 49.95 59.88 44.67
N PHE A 676 50.29 61.17 44.98
CA PHE A 676 51.17 61.47 46.06
C PHE A 676 50.67 60.87 47.39
N ARG A 677 49.39 61.06 47.70
CA ARG A 677 48.79 60.55 48.93
C ARG A 677 48.75 59.01 48.97
N VAL A 678 48.61 58.34 47.86
CA VAL A 678 48.73 56.91 47.75
C VAL A 678 50.14 56.44 48.08
N PHE A 679 51.14 57.12 47.51
CA PHE A 679 52.61 56.82 47.85
C PHE A 679 52.92 57.10 49.29
N GLU A 680 52.47 58.23 49.81
CA GLU A 680 52.64 58.57 51.22
C GLU A 680 52.08 57.49 52.14
N ASN A 681 50.83 57.08 51.93
CA ASN A 681 50.13 56.05 52.70
C ASN A 681 50.89 54.73 52.64
N LEU A 682 51.31 54.28 51.42
CA LEU A 682 52.07 53.05 51.25
C LEU A 682 53.39 53.11 51.95
N ILE A 683 54.19 54.20 51.85
CA ILE A 683 55.50 54.35 52.46
C ILE A 683 55.39 54.38 54.00
N ILE A 684 54.36 55.14 54.51
CA ILE A 684 54.08 55.17 55.95
C ILE A 684 53.68 53.79 56.48
N ASN A 685 52.89 53.05 55.72
CA ASN A 685 52.56 51.67 56.12
C ASN A 685 53.79 50.77 56.12
N ILE A 686 54.63 50.88 55.08
CA ILE A 686 55.89 50.15 55.03
C ILE A 686 56.76 50.50 56.25
N SER A 687 56.93 51.79 56.60
CA SER A 687 57.72 52.20 57.75
C SER A 687 57.20 51.65 59.08
N LYS A 688 55.88 51.46 59.22
CA LYS A 688 55.22 50.92 60.42
C LYS A 688 55.23 49.40 60.52
N TYR A 689 55.14 48.71 59.42
CA TYR A 689 54.84 47.27 59.41
C TYR A 689 55.95 46.42 58.76
N ALA A 690 56.98 47.01 58.15
CA ALA A 690 58.09 46.26 57.62
C ALA A 690 58.85 45.62 58.77
N MET A 691 59.30 44.38 58.60
CA MET A 691 60.10 43.70 59.58
C MET A 691 61.43 44.37 59.65
N PRO A 692 62.02 44.62 60.87
CA PRO A 692 63.40 45.04 61.01
C PRO A 692 64.31 43.93 60.44
N ASN A 693 65.30 44.33 59.65
CA ASN A 693 66.28 43.42 59.08
C ASN A 693 67.17 42.80 60.14
#